data_d48148107c552e5308bac7a1d5fe5ff4
#
_entry.id   d48148107c552e5308bac7a1d5fe5ff4
#
_cell.length_a   1.000
_cell.length_b   1.000
_cell.length_c   1.000
_cell.angle_alpha   90.00
_cell.angle_beta   90.00
_cell.angle_gamma   90.00
#
_symmetry.space_group_name_H-M   'P 1'
#
loop_
_entity.id
_entity.type
_entity.pdbx_description
1 polymer ?
#
loop_
_entity_poly.entity_id
_entity_poly.type
_entity_poly.pdbx_seq_one_letter_code
_entity_poly.pdbx_strand_id
1 'polypeptide(L)'
;MPALCDICQERPATSRVTVVQNGQRKTIDICDYDYRQLMRHQNIMNPFDSLLGRGGLSGFFNGFGNNTRGRDEDDIFGEVPRESVDTTEAFSKQSLELLQRAAEKAHQLNRSELDTEHLLYVLADADVCAALFKELKISPEDIKSYIDQNAYTGASETGTSPGDLSISPRLKKAFMYAFQASRELGHSYVGPEHLLIGLSEVTDSVAGSLLKKYGNTPETIRQKVVKIVGKGAEDGRVDTPTGTPNLDKVGRDLTEMARAGKLDPVLGRAQEIENTIEVLARRKKNNPVLIGEPGVGKTAIIEGLAQRIVKGDVPEVLRDKRLVEINMNSMVAGAKYRGEFEERAKQLIDEVTAKKGELILFIDELHTIVGAGQGGGEGGLDIANVLKPALARGELSLIGATTLNEYQKHIEKDAALERRFQPVLVEEPTVDQTIVILRGLRDTLEAHHQVTFQDEAFVAAAELSDRYVTSRFLPDKAIGLIDQAAARVRIGASSRPVAIQELEAEIAHLKRERDYASTRKLFDDVKRFESEISAKQESLEQQTEAWKNKTGSETLEVTVAAVAEVVSRLTGIPVSDLTQEERKKLLNMEELLQKRVVGQDQAVAAVSDAVRLSRAGLGQAHRPVATFLFLGPTGVGKTELAKAIAEAVFGDEQAIIRIDMSEYMEKHTVAR
;
A
#
# COMPACT_ATOMS: atom_id res chain seq x y z
N MET A 1 54.48 5.33 18.09
CA MET A 1 53.66 6.10 17.13
C MET A 1 52.42 5.23 16.91
N PRO A 2 51.22 5.80 16.90
CA PRO A 2 50.02 5.01 16.55
C PRO A 2 50.17 4.47 15.13
N ALA A 3 49.74 3.22 14.92
CA ALA A 3 49.80 2.57 13.61
C ALA A 3 48.96 3.39 12.60
N LEU A 4 49.44 3.54 11.39
CA LEU A 4 48.74 4.25 10.31
C LEU A 4 47.70 3.29 9.69
N CYS A 5 46.64 3.87 9.15
CA CYS A 5 45.58 3.11 8.46
C CYS A 5 46.11 2.34 7.25
N ASP A 6 45.82 1.05 7.15
CA ASP A 6 46.31 0.19 6.07
C ASP A 6 45.69 0.53 4.69
N ILE A 7 44.57 1.29 4.66
CA ILE A 7 43.89 1.69 3.42
C ILE A 7 44.41 3.03 2.92
N CYS A 8 44.31 4.12 3.71
CA CYS A 8 44.74 5.45 3.26
C CYS A 8 46.18 5.79 3.57
N GLN A 9 46.85 5.11 4.49
CA GLN A 9 48.24 5.33 4.94
C GLN A 9 48.56 6.75 5.45
N GLU A 10 47.56 7.62 5.61
CA GLU A 10 47.70 9.00 6.02
C GLU A 10 47.20 9.27 7.44
N ARG A 11 46.23 8.51 7.91
CA ARG A 11 45.55 8.76 9.19
C ARG A 11 45.84 7.66 10.20
N PRO A 12 45.82 7.98 11.50
CA PRO A 12 46.02 6.96 12.52
C PRO A 12 44.86 5.93 12.50
N ALA A 13 45.19 4.67 12.57
CA ALA A 13 44.22 3.61 12.66
C ALA A 13 43.47 3.65 14.00
N THR A 14 42.16 3.63 13.96
CA THR A 14 41.27 3.68 15.14
C THR A 14 40.51 2.37 15.35
N SER A 15 40.44 1.52 14.33
CA SER A 15 39.67 0.28 14.35
C SER A 15 40.41 -0.85 13.63
N ARG A 16 40.26 -2.08 14.14
CA ARG A 16 40.82 -3.27 13.52
C ARG A 16 39.71 -4.11 12.91
N VAL A 17 39.81 -4.40 11.61
CA VAL A 17 38.78 -5.10 10.84
C VAL A 17 39.35 -6.28 10.10
N THR A 18 38.65 -7.42 10.12
CA THR A 18 39.04 -8.61 9.36
C THR A 18 38.25 -8.67 8.07
N VAL A 19 38.95 -8.59 6.93
CA VAL A 19 38.37 -8.63 5.59
C VAL A 19 38.67 -9.99 4.95
N VAL A 20 37.64 -10.58 4.32
CA VAL A 20 37.84 -11.82 3.55
C VAL A 20 37.99 -11.45 2.08
N GLN A 21 39.19 -11.65 1.53
CA GLN A 21 39.49 -11.39 0.12
C GLN A 21 40.00 -12.72 -0.50
N ASN A 22 39.34 -13.17 -1.56
CA ASN A 22 39.66 -14.44 -2.24
C ASN A 22 39.71 -15.69 -1.32
N GLY A 23 38.81 -15.76 -0.34
CA GLY A 23 38.73 -16.90 0.58
C GLY A 23 39.77 -16.91 1.70
N GLN A 24 40.67 -15.92 1.78
CA GLN A 24 41.62 -15.75 2.87
C GLN A 24 41.20 -14.59 3.78
N ARG A 25 41.31 -14.82 5.10
CA ARG A 25 41.01 -13.80 6.12
C ARG A 25 42.28 -12.96 6.33
N LYS A 26 42.16 -11.64 6.12
CA LYS A 26 43.22 -10.67 6.37
C LYS A 26 42.73 -9.63 7.36
N THR A 27 43.45 -9.42 8.43
CA THR A 27 43.14 -8.38 9.42
C THR A 27 43.89 -7.11 9.03
N ILE A 28 43.17 -5.95 8.93
CA ILE A 28 43.69 -4.64 8.60
C ILE A 28 43.31 -3.64 9.68
N ASP A 29 44.23 -2.71 9.97
CA ASP A 29 44.00 -1.61 10.90
C ASP A 29 43.57 -0.37 10.10
N ILE A 30 42.39 0.19 10.36
CA ILE A 30 41.80 1.26 9.55
C ILE A 30 41.36 2.46 10.38
N CYS A 31 41.38 3.65 9.76
CA CYS A 31 40.90 4.88 10.37
C CYS A 31 39.36 4.97 10.29
N ASP A 32 38.78 5.84 11.12
CA ASP A 32 37.31 6.01 11.24
C ASP A 32 36.64 6.43 9.91
N TYR A 33 37.34 7.13 9.06
CA TYR A 33 36.85 7.57 7.75
C TYR A 33 36.76 6.38 6.76
N ASP A 34 37.84 5.60 6.64
CA ASP A 34 37.86 4.44 5.75
C ASP A 34 36.98 3.30 6.28
N TYR A 35 36.82 3.21 7.62
CA TYR A 35 35.84 2.32 8.26
C TYR A 35 34.41 2.63 7.82
N ARG A 36 34.01 3.93 7.85
CA ARG A 36 32.68 4.35 7.39
C ARG A 36 32.47 4.17 5.89
N GLN A 37 33.50 4.33 5.07
CA GLN A 37 33.44 4.03 3.64
C GLN A 37 33.31 2.53 3.36
N LEU A 38 34.05 1.70 4.08
CA LEU A 38 33.97 0.24 3.95
C LEU A 38 32.59 -0.26 4.37
N MET A 39 32.00 0.33 5.41
CA MET A 39 30.62 0.02 5.86
C MET A 39 29.54 0.44 4.84
N ARG A 40 29.83 1.42 3.96
CA ARG A 40 28.90 1.82 2.88
C ARG A 40 28.98 0.93 1.63
N HIS A 41 30.08 0.21 1.42
CA HIS A 41 30.35 -0.53 0.17
C HIS A 41 30.45 -2.03 0.30
N GLN A 42 30.42 -2.60 1.51
CA GLN A 42 30.38 -4.05 1.70
C GLN A 42 29.28 -4.38 2.69
N ASN A 43 28.47 -5.40 2.36
CA ASN A 43 27.67 -6.16 3.31
C ASN A 43 28.61 -6.77 4.34
N ILE A 44 29.01 -6.00 5.37
CA ILE A 44 29.72 -6.55 6.52
C ILE A 44 28.66 -7.35 7.29
N MET A 45 28.78 -8.66 7.30
CA MET A 45 27.97 -9.55 8.12
C MET A 45 27.94 -9.01 9.55
N ASN A 46 26.79 -8.52 9.99
CA ASN A 46 26.51 -8.28 11.39
C ASN A 46 26.76 -9.59 12.15
N PRO A 47 27.22 -9.60 13.41
CA PRO A 47 27.27 -10.82 14.23
C PRO A 47 25.95 -11.59 14.20
N PHE A 48 24.85 -10.89 13.95
CA PHE A 48 23.50 -11.41 13.75
C PHE A 48 23.32 -12.16 12.43
N ASP A 49 24.01 -11.78 11.35
CA ASP A 49 23.94 -12.49 10.05
C ASP A 49 24.62 -13.86 10.11
N SER A 50 25.63 -14.03 10.98
CA SER A 50 26.22 -15.35 11.24
C SER A 50 25.30 -16.25 12.07
N LEU A 51 24.46 -15.65 12.92
CA LEU A 51 23.44 -16.32 13.72
C LEU A 51 22.27 -16.82 12.84
N LEU A 52 21.92 -16.06 11.80
CA LEU A 52 20.84 -16.37 10.84
C LEU A 52 21.33 -17.16 9.62
N GLY A 53 22.66 -17.19 9.33
CA GLY A 53 23.25 -17.86 8.17
C GLY A 53 23.24 -19.40 8.22
N ARG A 54 23.75 -20.04 7.18
CA ARG A 54 23.72 -21.51 6.95
C ARG A 54 24.18 -22.41 8.12
N GLY A 55 24.92 -21.89 9.09
CA GLY A 55 25.34 -22.59 10.30
C GLY A 55 24.55 -22.25 11.57
N GLY A 56 23.70 -21.23 11.54
CA GLY A 56 22.91 -20.73 12.67
C GLY A 56 21.45 -21.22 12.65
N LEU A 57 20.52 -20.26 12.89
CA LEU A 57 19.09 -20.52 12.95
C LEU A 57 18.52 -21.11 11.65
N SER A 58 18.95 -20.59 10.48
CA SER A 58 18.50 -21.05 9.16
C SER A 58 18.86 -22.52 8.89
N GLY A 59 20.07 -22.94 9.25
CA GLY A 59 20.49 -24.34 9.12
C GLY A 59 19.73 -25.30 10.05
N PHE A 60 19.30 -24.81 11.21
CA PHE A 60 18.55 -25.58 12.19
C PHE A 60 17.12 -25.87 11.73
N PHE A 61 16.42 -24.85 11.19
CA PHE A 61 15.03 -25.01 10.74
C PHE A 61 14.88 -25.73 9.39
N ASN A 62 15.86 -25.64 8.50
CA ASN A 62 15.87 -26.44 7.26
C ASN A 62 15.91 -27.96 7.51
N GLY A 63 16.40 -28.42 8.69
CA GLY A 63 16.32 -29.80 9.10
C GLY A 63 14.95 -30.27 9.60
N PHE A 64 14.07 -29.36 9.96
CA PHE A 64 12.78 -29.67 10.58
C PHE A 64 11.61 -29.86 9.61
N GLY A 65 11.71 -29.37 8.38
CA GLY A 65 10.68 -29.50 7.36
C GLY A 65 10.49 -30.92 6.80
N ASN A 66 11.37 -31.86 7.15
CA ASN A 66 11.49 -33.17 6.49
C ASN A 66 11.08 -34.38 7.35
N ASN A 67 10.54 -34.22 8.57
CA ASN A 67 10.37 -35.38 9.46
C ASN A 67 8.95 -35.70 9.92
N THR A 68 7.92 -35.42 9.09
CA THR A 68 6.55 -35.91 9.33
C THR A 68 5.94 -36.51 8.06
N ARG A 69 6.52 -37.56 7.52
CA ARG A 69 5.79 -38.59 6.76
C ARG A 69 6.54 -39.89 6.90
N GLY A 70 5.80 -40.89 7.37
CA GLY A 70 6.25 -42.27 7.54
C GLY A 70 6.72 -42.89 6.23
N ARG A 71 7.61 -43.83 6.37
CA ARG A 71 8.08 -44.73 5.33
C ARG A 71 6.92 -45.29 4.52
N ASP A 72 6.98 -45.12 3.22
CA ASP A 72 6.71 -46.21 2.27
C ASP A 72 7.54 -45.96 1.02
N GLU A 73 8.07 -47.09 0.52
CA GLU A 73 8.98 -47.20 -0.60
C GLU A 73 8.27 -46.92 -1.93
N ASP A 74 9.09 -46.57 -2.88
CA ASP A 74 8.94 -46.65 -4.34
C ASP A 74 8.82 -45.34 -5.13
N ASP A 75 9.96 -45.04 -5.73
CA ASP A 75 10.19 -44.75 -7.16
C ASP A 75 9.87 -43.39 -7.81
N ILE A 76 10.98 -42.86 -8.34
CA ILE A 76 11.21 -42.39 -9.74
C ILE A 76 10.37 -41.17 -10.19
N PHE A 77 11.11 -40.11 -10.43
CA PHE A 77 10.99 -38.99 -11.37
C PHE A 77 11.09 -37.56 -10.78
N GLY A 78 12.12 -36.86 -11.25
CA GLY A 78 12.10 -35.44 -11.51
C GLY A 78 12.55 -34.54 -10.36
N GLU A 79 13.77 -34.03 -10.46
CA GLU A 79 14.28 -32.88 -9.72
C GLU A 79 13.39 -31.66 -9.95
N VAL A 80 12.64 -31.27 -8.92
CA VAL A 80 12.00 -29.97 -8.83
C VAL A 80 12.93 -29.06 -8.03
N PRO A 81 13.20 -27.81 -8.46
CA PRO A 81 14.04 -26.88 -7.74
C PRO A 81 13.45 -26.61 -6.35
N ARG A 82 14.21 -26.93 -5.30
CA ARG A 82 13.83 -26.62 -3.92
C ARG A 82 13.99 -25.13 -3.67
N GLU A 83 12.91 -24.40 -3.61
CA GLU A 83 12.88 -23.06 -3.00
C GLU A 83 13.31 -23.22 -1.53
N SER A 84 14.43 -22.62 -1.17
CA SER A 84 14.86 -22.45 0.21
C SER A 84 13.92 -21.43 0.86
N VAL A 85 13.00 -21.88 1.71
CA VAL A 85 12.19 -21.02 2.56
C VAL A 85 13.13 -20.25 3.49
N ASP A 86 13.15 -18.94 3.36
CA ASP A 86 13.97 -18.04 4.16
C ASP A 86 13.37 -17.99 5.57
N THR A 87 14.05 -18.61 6.54
CA THR A 87 13.56 -18.78 7.92
C THR A 87 13.47 -17.48 8.71
N THR A 88 14.00 -16.38 8.18
CA THR A 88 13.80 -15.02 8.71
C THR A 88 12.35 -14.56 8.60
N GLU A 89 11.58 -15.08 7.63
CA GLU A 89 10.16 -14.80 7.48
C GLU A 89 9.27 -15.41 8.58
N ALA A 90 9.77 -16.39 9.33
CA ALA A 90 9.01 -17.05 10.39
C ALA A 90 8.97 -16.25 11.70
N PHE A 91 9.84 -15.27 11.90
CA PHE A 91 9.88 -14.44 13.11
C PHE A 91 9.28 -13.05 12.82
N SER A 92 8.53 -12.53 13.80
CA SER A 92 8.06 -11.14 13.71
C SER A 92 9.25 -10.16 13.75
N LYS A 93 9.09 -8.96 13.15
CA LYS A 93 10.13 -7.92 13.21
C LYS A 93 10.59 -7.63 14.64
N GLN A 94 9.63 -7.56 15.57
CA GLN A 94 9.93 -7.38 17.00
C GLN A 94 10.75 -8.51 17.58
N SER A 95 10.45 -9.77 17.22
CA SER A 95 11.26 -10.92 17.69
C SER A 95 12.68 -10.86 17.17
N LEU A 96 12.89 -10.44 15.92
CA LEU A 96 14.23 -10.28 15.34
C LEU A 96 15.02 -9.17 16.04
N GLU A 97 14.39 -8.02 16.34
CA GLU A 97 15.02 -6.93 17.10
C GLU A 97 15.40 -7.38 18.54
N LEU A 98 14.53 -8.15 19.19
CA LEU A 98 14.81 -8.68 20.53
C LEU A 98 15.94 -9.71 20.51
N LEU A 99 16.03 -10.55 19.49
CA LEU A 99 17.13 -11.49 19.33
C LEU A 99 18.47 -10.79 19.09
N GLN A 100 18.44 -9.70 18.32
CA GLN A 100 19.62 -8.85 18.14
C GLN A 100 20.09 -8.23 19.46
N ARG A 101 19.18 -7.65 20.24
CA ARG A 101 19.49 -7.07 21.56
C ARG A 101 19.96 -8.14 22.55
N ALA A 102 19.43 -9.37 22.48
CA ALA A 102 19.87 -10.48 23.29
C ALA A 102 21.31 -10.93 22.93
N ALA A 103 21.66 -10.90 21.65
CA ALA A 103 23.02 -11.15 21.19
C ALA A 103 24.01 -10.05 21.68
N GLU A 104 23.60 -8.79 21.65
CA GLU A 104 24.37 -7.68 22.21
C GLU A 104 24.59 -7.82 23.71
N LYS A 105 23.55 -8.24 24.47
CA LYS A 105 23.68 -8.51 25.90
C LYS A 105 24.62 -9.68 26.21
N ALA A 106 24.56 -10.76 25.45
CA ALA A 106 25.50 -11.88 25.59
C ALA A 106 26.95 -11.45 25.36
N HIS A 107 27.18 -10.60 24.37
CA HIS A 107 28.49 -10.01 24.09
C HIS A 107 28.97 -9.09 25.23
N GLN A 108 28.10 -8.26 25.80
CA GLN A 108 28.41 -7.42 26.96
C GLN A 108 28.84 -8.24 28.18
N LEU A 109 28.33 -9.47 28.32
CA LEU A 109 28.65 -10.40 29.38
C LEU A 109 29.88 -11.31 29.01
N ASN A 110 30.58 -10.99 27.92
CA ASN A 110 31.73 -11.76 27.39
C ASN A 110 31.41 -13.27 27.17
N ARG A 111 30.20 -13.55 26.65
CA ARG A 111 29.79 -14.92 26.33
C ARG A 111 30.00 -15.25 24.86
N SER A 112 30.45 -16.46 24.58
CA SER A 112 30.55 -17.03 23.23
C SER A 112 29.25 -17.69 22.75
N GLU A 113 28.27 -17.86 23.65
CA GLU A 113 26.98 -18.48 23.36
C GLU A 113 25.82 -17.61 23.80
N LEU A 114 24.82 -17.48 22.91
CA LEU A 114 23.50 -16.89 23.24
C LEU A 114 22.66 -17.95 23.94
N ASP A 115 22.25 -17.71 25.19
CA ASP A 115 21.45 -18.65 25.98
C ASP A 115 20.13 -18.01 26.44
N THR A 116 19.29 -18.78 27.09
CA THR A 116 17.92 -18.47 27.52
C THR A 116 17.80 -17.25 28.42
N GLU A 117 18.78 -17.00 29.30
CA GLU A 117 18.82 -15.85 30.18
C GLU A 117 18.98 -14.52 29.42
N HIS A 118 19.78 -14.49 28.37
CA HIS A 118 19.99 -13.30 27.55
C HIS A 118 18.68 -12.90 26.84
N LEU A 119 17.96 -13.90 26.32
CA LEU A 119 16.68 -13.67 25.65
C LEU A 119 15.60 -13.23 26.66
N LEU A 120 15.52 -13.86 27.86
CA LEU A 120 14.58 -13.46 28.90
C LEU A 120 14.84 -12.05 29.40
N TYR A 121 16.11 -11.64 29.54
CA TYR A 121 16.51 -10.30 29.95
C TYR A 121 15.93 -9.23 29.01
N VAL A 122 16.00 -9.45 27.71
CA VAL A 122 15.52 -8.49 26.70
C VAL A 122 14.00 -8.56 26.56
N LEU A 123 13.39 -9.75 26.68
CA LEU A 123 11.93 -9.89 26.70
C LEU A 123 11.27 -9.14 27.86
N ALA A 124 11.99 -8.93 28.97
CA ALA A 124 11.49 -8.12 30.08
C ALA A 124 11.22 -6.65 29.71
N ASP A 125 11.85 -6.13 28.64
CA ASP A 125 11.65 -4.77 28.11
C ASP A 125 10.65 -4.71 26.96
N ALA A 126 10.16 -5.83 26.46
CA ALA A 126 9.24 -5.84 25.33
C ALA A 126 7.84 -5.43 25.77
N ASP A 127 7.22 -4.48 25.08
CA ASP A 127 5.89 -3.94 25.39
C ASP A 127 4.81 -5.04 25.50
N VAL A 128 4.84 -6.01 24.60
CA VAL A 128 3.94 -7.18 24.58
C VAL A 128 4.14 -8.03 25.84
N CYS A 129 5.39 -8.26 26.22
CA CYS A 129 5.72 -9.04 27.40
C CYS A 129 5.46 -8.28 28.72
N ALA A 130 5.49 -6.94 28.72
CA ALA A 130 5.18 -6.13 29.90
C ALA A 130 3.75 -6.39 30.44
N ALA A 131 2.78 -6.49 29.54
CA ALA A 131 1.40 -6.86 29.90
C ALA A 131 1.31 -8.30 30.44
N LEU A 132 2.07 -9.24 29.85
CA LEU A 132 2.15 -10.63 30.29
C LEU A 132 2.80 -10.73 31.68
N PHE A 133 3.92 -10.06 31.92
CA PHE A 133 4.62 -10.06 33.19
C PHE A 133 3.77 -9.46 34.33
N LYS A 134 2.98 -8.41 34.03
CA LYS A 134 2.01 -7.85 34.97
C LYS A 134 0.93 -8.86 35.38
N GLU A 135 0.37 -9.61 34.43
CA GLU A 135 -0.60 -10.67 34.68
C GLU A 135 0.03 -11.90 35.38
N LEU A 136 1.29 -12.18 35.14
CA LEU A 136 2.08 -13.23 35.78
C LEU A 136 2.60 -12.81 37.18
N LYS A 137 2.39 -11.56 37.57
CA LYS A 137 2.88 -10.95 38.81
C LYS A 137 4.38 -11.01 38.99
N ILE A 138 5.10 -10.81 37.90
CA ILE A 138 6.57 -10.76 37.86
C ILE A 138 6.98 -9.33 37.51
N SER A 139 7.90 -8.74 38.31
CA SER A 139 8.50 -7.46 37.95
C SER A 139 9.59 -7.66 36.91
N PRO A 140 9.58 -6.92 35.79
CA PRO A 140 10.69 -6.92 34.83
C PRO A 140 12.05 -6.59 35.45
N GLU A 141 12.07 -5.73 36.47
CA GLU A 141 13.26 -5.32 37.20
C GLU A 141 13.83 -6.48 38.05
N ASP A 142 12.97 -7.31 38.65
CA ASP A 142 13.40 -8.50 39.37
C ASP A 142 14.05 -9.54 38.45
N ILE A 143 13.51 -9.72 37.23
CA ILE A 143 14.12 -10.60 36.23
C ILE A 143 15.53 -10.13 35.89
N LYS A 144 15.69 -8.83 35.57
CA LYS A 144 16.98 -8.26 35.23
C LYS A 144 17.98 -8.32 36.37
N SER A 145 17.55 -7.93 37.59
CA SER A 145 18.40 -7.99 38.77
C SER A 145 18.87 -9.41 39.07
N TYR A 146 17.98 -10.39 38.91
CA TYR A 146 18.34 -11.80 39.11
C TYR A 146 19.36 -12.27 38.08
N ILE A 147 19.17 -11.92 36.81
CA ILE A 147 20.09 -12.32 35.74
C ILE A 147 21.43 -11.62 35.90
N ASP A 148 21.45 -10.31 36.22
CA ASP A 148 22.71 -9.56 36.44
C ASP A 148 23.48 -10.05 37.66
N GLN A 149 22.82 -10.53 38.73
CA GLN A 149 23.46 -11.10 39.93
C GLN A 149 23.95 -12.55 39.75
N ASN A 150 23.27 -13.30 38.91
CA ASN A 150 23.54 -14.72 38.72
C ASN A 150 24.16 -15.00 37.33
N ALA A 151 24.39 -13.99 36.51
CA ALA A 151 25.08 -14.16 35.24
C ALA A 151 26.53 -14.55 35.51
N TYR A 152 26.85 -15.74 35.13
CA TYR A 152 28.26 -16.21 35.11
C TYR A 152 29.00 -15.31 34.13
N THR A 153 29.84 -14.42 34.62
CA THR A 153 30.82 -13.71 33.81
C THR A 153 31.86 -14.75 33.38
N GLY A 154 31.86 -15.08 32.07
CA GLY A 154 32.84 -16.03 31.52
C GLY A 154 34.24 -15.54 31.85
N ALA A 155 35.11 -16.48 32.29
CA ALA A 155 36.54 -16.20 32.39
C ALA A 155 37.02 -15.71 31.02
N SER A 156 37.72 -14.57 30.98
CA SER A 156 38.29 -13.96 29.78
C SER A 156 39.24 -14.96 29.08
N GLU A 157 38.69 -15.79 28.19
CA GLU A 157 39.51 -16.45 27.17
C GLU A 157 39.73 -15.42 26.07
N THR A 158 40.93 -14.86 26.10
CA THR A 158 41.48 -13.96 25.11
C THR A 158 41.35 -14.59 23.72
N GLY A 159 40.44 -14.08 22.89
CA GLY A 159 40.53 -14.28 21.47
C GLY A 159 39.29 -14.58 20.64
N THR A 160 38.07 -14.42 21.13
CA THR A 160 36.89 -14.54 20.25
C THR A 160 36.56 -13.18 19.59
N SER A 161 36.73 -13.14 18.28
CA SER A 161 36.29 -12.01 17.45
C SER A 161 34.77 -11.80 17.54
N PRO A 162 34.24 -10.58 17.36
CA PRO A 162 32.81 -10.24 17.45
C PRO A 162 31.87 -10.98 16.47
N GLY A 163 32.37 -11.96 15.73
CA GLY A 163 31.63 -12.67 14.66
C GLY A 163 31.23 -14.11 14.94
N ASP A 164 31.58 -14.71 16.10
CA ASP A 164 31.37 -16.15 16.34
C ASP A 164 30.45 -16.41 17.56
N LEU A 165 29.27 -15.76 17.61
CA LEU A 165 28.30 -16.10 18.64
C LEU A 165 27.52 -17.36 18.22
N SER A 166 27.53 -18.40 19.04
CA SER A 166 26.77 -19.62 18.83
C SER A 166 25.47 -19.63 19.64
N ILE A 167 24.48 -20.41 19.23
CA ILE A 167 23.21 -20.56 19.96
C ILE A 167 23.30 -21.79 20.86
N SER A 168 22.98 -21.62 22.15
CA SER A 168 23.01 -22.74 23.10
C SER A 168 21.97 -23.82 22.73
N PRO A 169 22.24 -25.10 23.07
CA PRO A 169 21.28 -26.17 22.86
C PRO A 169 19.93 -25.95 23.58
N ARG A 170 19.96 -25.26 24.73
CA ARG A 170 18.77 -24.91 25.49
C ARG A 170 17.93 -23.85 24.76
N LEU A 171 18.56 -22.83 24.22
CA LEU A 171 17.87 -21.81 23.46
C LEU A 171 17.31 -22.38 22.14
N LYS A 172 18.00 -23.32 21.50
CA LYS A 172 17.46 -24.03 20.33
C LYS A 172 16.18 -24.79 20.66
N LYS A 173 16.12 -25.47 21.82
CA LYS A 173 14.89 -26.12 22.30
C LYS A 173 13.80 -25.09 22.56
N ALA A 174 14.10 -23.94 23.16
CA ALA A 174 13.14 -22.88 23.40
C ALA A 174 12.52 -22.34 22.09
N PHE A 175 13.31 -22.18 21.03
CA PHE A 175 12.79 -21.80 19.71
C PHE A 175 11.86 -22.85 19.10
N MET A 176 12.19 -24.14 19.26
CA MET A 176 11.28 -25.22 18.82
C MET A 176 9.91 -25.13 19.51
N TYR A 177 9.89 -24.99 20.83
CA TYR A 177 8.65 -24.84 21.56
C TYR A 177 7.92 -23.54 21.23
N ALA A 178 8.63 -22.43 20.97
CA ALA A 178 8.04 -21.18 20.51
C ALA A 178 7.36 -21.34 19.15
N PHE A 179 8.00 -22.04 18.21
CA PHE A 179 7.45 -22.32 16.90
C PHE A 179 6.24 -23.26 16.97
N GLN A 180 6.31 -24.29 17.83
CA GLN A 180 5.17 -25.17 18.08
C GLN A 180 4.00 -24.39 18.69
N ALA A 181 4.25 -23.55 19.71
CA ALA A 181 3.25 -22.70 20.33
C ALA A 181 2.60 -21.72 19.34
N SER A 182 3.37 -21.12 18.44
CA SER A 182 2.85 -20.25 17.37
C SER A 182 1.85 -21.00 16.49
N ARG A 183 2.17 -22.20 16.03
CA ARG A 183 1.28 -23.03 15.21
C ARG A 183 0.03 -23.49 15.97
N GLU A 184 0.18 -23.93 17.23
CA GLU A 184 -0.95 -24.35 18.08
C GLU A 184 -1.92 -23.17 18.37
N LEU A 185 -1.41 -21.94 18.44
CA LEU A 185 -2.20 -20.73 18.59
C LEU A 185 -2.78 -20.22 17.27
N GLY A 186 -2.39 -20.81 16.12
CA GLY A 186 -2.86 -20.45 14.78
C GLY A 186 -2.19 -19.21 14.20
N HIS A 187 -1.00 -18.83 14.71
CA HIS A 187 -0.24 -17.70 14.20
C HIS A 187 0.69 -18.14 13.08
N SER A 188 0.88 -17.28 12.06
CA SER A 188 1.81 -17.54 10.95
C SER A 188 3.26 -17.14 11.26
N TYR A 189 3.49 -16.47 12.40
CA TYR A 189 4.79 -15.93 12.83
C TYR A 189 5.11 -16.30 14.28
N VAL A 190 6.39 -16.17 14.65
CA VAL A 190 6.86 -16.33 16.04
C VAL A 190 7.09 -14.95 16.64
N GLY A 191 6.17 -14.52 17.52
CA GLY A 191 6.23 -13.27 18.26
C GLY A 191 6.96 -13.40 19.61
N PRO A 192 7.20 -12.28 20.33
CA PRO A 192 7.80 -12.26 21.67
C PRO A 192 7.06 -13.13 22.70
N GLU A 193 5.74 -13.21 22.61
CA GLU A 193 4.87 -14.04 23.42
C GLU A 193 5.14 -15.53 23.23
N HIS A 194 5.39 -15.94 22.01
CA HIS A 194 5.75 -17.33 21.71
C HIS A 194 7.15 -17.68 22.22
N LEU A 195 8.08 -16.72 22.14
CA LEU A 195 9.41 -16.87 22.72
C LEU A 195 9.33 -17.05 24.24
N LEU A 196 8.45 -16.33 24.92
CA LEU A 196 8.23 -16.49 26.36
C LEU A 196 7.65 -17.86 26.72
N ILE A 197 6.69 -18.37 25.92
CA ILE A 197 6.19 -19.75 26.09
C ILE A 197 7.35 -20.74 25.90
N GLY A 198 8.10 -20.61 24.82
CA GLY A 198 9.21 -21.50 24.53
C GLY A 198 10.28 -21.52 25.62
N LEU A 199 10.62 -20.37 26.21
CA LEU A 199 11.54 -20.28 27.34
C LEU A 199 11.01 -21.01 28.59
N SER A 200 9.70 -20.94 28.83
CA SER A 200 9.07 -21.59 29.99
C SER A 200 9.05 -23.12 29.90
N GLU A 201 8.99 -23.66 28.69
CA GLU A 201 8.99 -25.12 28.44
C GLU A 201 10.38 -25.75 28.70
N VAL A 202 11.46 -24.99 28.64
CA VAL A 202 12.81 -25.44 28.90
C VAL A 202 13.12 -25.32 30.40
N THR A 203 12.61 -26.24 31.21
CA THR A 203 12.68 -26.18 32.67
C THR A 203 14.11 -26.35 33.26
N ASP A 204 15.03 -26.90 32.49
CA ASP A 204 16.46 -27.06 32.83
C ASP A 204 17.31 -25.83 32.46
N SER A 205 16.68 -24.76 32.03
CA SER A 205 17.31 -23.48 31.72
C SER A 205 17.19 -22.46 32.87
N VAL A 206 18.06 -21.43 32.84
CA VAL A 206 18.01 -20.34 33.80
C VAL A 206 16.66 -19.60 33.70
N ALA A 207 16.21 -19.35 32.47
CA ALA A 207 14.93 -18.68 32.21
C ALA A 207 13.72 -19.49 32.71
N GLY A 208 13.64 -20.78 32.37
CA GLY A 208 12.59 -21.68 32.83
C GLY A 208 12.57 -21.87 34.36
N SER A 209 13.75 -22.02 34.99
CA SER A 209 13.88 -22.12 36.44
C SER A 209 13.42 -20.84 37.16
N LEU A 210 13.74 -19.66 36.58
CA LEU A 210 13.31 -18.36 37.13
C LEU A 210 11.79 -18.18 37.04
N LEU A 211 11.20 -18.47 35.87
CA LEU A 211 9.74 -18.38 35.67
C LEU A 211 8.99 -19.32 36.61
N LYS A 212 9.51 -20.54 36.85
CA LYS A 212 8.96 -21.51 37.80
C LYS A 212 9.09 -21.03 39.23
N LYS A 213 10.19 -20.37 39.64
CA LYS A 213 10.39 -19.79 40.96
C LYS A 213 9.31 -18.76 41.34
N TYR A 214 8.81 -18.03 40.32
CA TYR A 214 7.66 -17.10 40.50
C TYR A 214 6.31 -17.81 40.43
N GLY A 215 6.24 -19.14 40.48
CA GLY A 215 5.02 -19.92 40.49
C GLY A 215 4.31 -20.05 39.14
N ASN A 216 4.98 -19.72 38.05
CA ASN A 216 4.39 -19.79 36.69
C ASN A 216 4.83 -21.08 36.02
N THR A 217 3.84 -21.94 35.69
CA THR A 217 4.04 -23.13 34.88
C THR A 217 3.90 -22.79 33.37
N PRO A 218 4.45 -23.59 32.45
CA PRO A 218 4.26 -23.39 31.01
C PRO A 218 2.79 -23.26 30.62
N GLU A 219 1.90 -24.08 31.24
CA GLU A 219 0.47 -24.04 30.98
C GLU A 219 -0.16 -22.71 31.43
N THR A 220 0.26 -22.18 32.59
CA THR A 220 -0.21 -20.90 33.12
C THR A 220 0.20 -19.76 32.19
N ILE A 221 1.44 -19.76 31.72
CA ILE A 221 1.96 -18.76 30.78
C ILE A 221 1.20 -18.85 29.45
N ARG A 222 0.99 -20.06 28.93
CA ARG A 222 0.23 -20.30 27.71
C ARG A 222 -1.21 -19.79 27.81
N GLN A 223 -1.91 -20.07 28.92
CA GLN A 223 -3.26 -19.57 29.15
C GLN A 223 -3.33 -18.03 29.21
N LYS A 224 -2.32 -17.39 29.83
CA LYS A 224 -2.23 -15.93 29.91
C LYS A 224 -1.93 -15.31 28.54
N VAL A 225 -1.05 -15.93 27.77
CA VAL A 225 -0.78 -15.51 26.37
C VAL A 225 -2.05 -15.59 25.53
N VAL A 226 -2.80 -16.70 25.58
CA VAL A 226 -4.06 -16.85 24.87
C VAL A 226 -5.09 -15.79 25.29
N LYS A 227 -5.10 -15.41 26.58
CA LYS A 227 -6.01 -14.38 27.08
C LYS A 227 -5.67 -12.99 26.58
N ILE A 228 -4.39 -12.66 26.39
CA ILE A 228 -3.90 -11.33 26.05
C ILE A 228 -3.76 -11.16 24.53
N VAL A 229 -3.15 -12.13 23.86
CA VAL A 229 -2.82 -12.05 22.42
C VAL A 229 -3.92 -12.65 21.54
N GLY A 230 -4.73 -13.55 22.08
CA GLY A 230 -5.76 -14.26 21.31
C GLY A 230 -5.22 -15.46 20.52
N LYS A 231 -6.10 -16.06 19.70
CA LYS A 231 -5.73 -17.10 18.74
C LYS A 231 -5.90 -16.54 17.34
N GLY A 232 -4.83 -16.58 16.53
CA GLY A 232 -4.89 -16.30 15.10
C GLY A 232 -4.79 -14.84 14.65
N ALA A 233 -4.21 -13.94 15.48
CA ALA A 233 -3.91 -12.57 15.03
C ALA A 233 -2.58 -12.52 14.27
N GLU A 234 -2.60 -12.05 13.02
CA GLU A 234 -1.45 -12.10 12.09
C GLU A 234 -0.30 -11.14 12.42
N ASP A 235 -0.45 -10.12 13.27
CA ASP A 235 0.52 -9.02 13.39
C ASP A 235 1.16 -8.80 14.78
N GLY A 236 0.93 -9.65 15.76
CA GLY A 236 1.59 -9.53 17.08
C GLY A 236 1.31 -8.22 17.83
N ARG A 237 0.26 -7.50 17.45
CA ARG A 237 -0.25 -6.34 18.20
C ARG A 237 -1.04 -6.85 19.40
N VAL A 238 -0.76 -6.32 20.55
CA VAL A 238 -1.65 -6.43 21.72
C VAL A 238 -2.89 -5.61 21.39
N ASP A 239 -3.86 -6.23 20.73
CA ASP A 239 -5.20 -5.70 20.72
C ASP A 239 -5.67 -5.75 22.18
N THR A 240 -5.84 -4.60 22.80
CA THR A 240 -6.64 -4.53 24.01
C THR A 240 -7.92 -5.28 23.73
N PRO A 241 -8.36 -6.25 24.57
CA PRO A 241 -9.55 -7.04 24.27
C PRO A 241 -10.72 -6.07 24.12
N THR A 242 -11.05 -5.78 22.87
CA THR A 242 -12.13 -4.86 22.46
C THR A 242 -13.49 -5.39 22.89
N GLY A 243 -13.54 -6.66 23.27
CA GLY A 243 -14.77 -7.38 23.57
C GLY A 243 -15.63 -7.65 22.33
N THR A 244 -15.04 -7.50 21.14
CA THR A 244 -15.71 -7.66 19.83
C THR A 244 -14.88 -8.49 18.85
N PRO A 245 -14.50 -9.76 19.19
CA PRO A 245 -13.57 -10.55 18.40
C PRO A 245 -14.09 -10.93 17.01
N ASN A 246 -15.40 -11.04 16.79
CA ASN A 246 -15.95 -11.34 15.46
C ASN A 246 -16.00 -10.09 14.60
N LEU A 247 -16.31 -8.93 15.18
CA LEU A 247 -16.26 -7.64 14.48
C LEU A 247 -14.84 -7.30 14.04
N ASP A 248 -13.85 -7.51 14.90
CA ASP A 248 -12.44 -7.19 14.63
C ASP A 248 -11.83 -8.04 13.49
N LYS A 249 -12.39 -9.23 13.22
CA LYS A 249 -11.95 -10.09 12.10
C LYS A 249 -12.42 -9.60 10.73
N VAL A 250 -13.57 -8.95 10.67
CA VAL A 250 -14.21 -8.55 9.41
C VAL A 250 -14.32 -7.04 9.25
N GLY A 251 -14.03 -6.30 10.32
CA GLY A 251 -14.13 -4.84 10.39
C GLY A 251 -12.76 -4.15 10.40
N ARG A 252 -12.75 -2.90 9.93
CA ARG A 252 -11.63 -1.96 10.01
C ARG A 252 -11.99 -0.86 11.00
N ASP A 253 -11.25 -0.75 12.10
CA ASP A 253 -11.48 0.29 13.11
C ASP A 253 -10.93 1.65 12.64
N LEU A 254 -11.83 2.54 12.23
CA LEU A 254 -11.47 3.87 11.75
C LEU A 254 -11.04 4.80 12.88
N THR A 255 -11.59 4.62 14.10
CA THR A 255 -11.18 5.42 15.26
C THR A 255 -9.79 5.06 15.76
N GLU A 256 -9.42 3.80 15.70
CA GLU A 256 -8.05 3.36 15.99
C GLU A 256 -7.06 3.88 14.94
N MET A 257 -7.41 3.79 13.66
CA MET A 257 -6.59 4.35 12.57
C MET A 257 -6.43 5.86 12.69
N ALA A 258 -7.49 6.58 13.11
CA ALA A 258 -7.42 8.01 13.38
C ALA A 258 -6.45 8.34 14.53
N ARG A 259 -6.47 7.55 15.62
CA ARG A 259 -5.52 7.68 16.74
C ARG A 259 -4.07 7.42 16.31
N ALA A 260 -3.90 6.44 15.42
CA ALA A 260 -2.58 6.10 14.86
C ALA A 260 -2.10 7.07 13.76
N GLY A 261 -2.89 8.09 13.40
CA GLY A 261 -2.53 9.04 12.33
C GLY A 261 -2.44 8.42 10.93
N LYS A 262 -3.17 7.33 10.68
CA LYS A 262 -3.13 6.57 9.42
C LYS A 262 -4.21 6.97 8.44
N LEU A 263 -5.09 7.89 8.81
CA LEU A 263 -6.15 8.41 7.94
C LEU A 263 -5.69 9.72 7.29
N ASP A 264 -6.04 9.88 6.03
CA ASP A 264 -5.79 11.12 5.30
C ASP A 264 -6.59 12.29 5.88
N PRO A 265 -6.08 13.53 5.79
CA PRO A 265 -6.80 14.71 6.25
C PRO A 265 -8.05 14.94 5.39
N VAL A 266 -9.22 15.08 6.03
CA VAL A 266 -10.48 15.32 5.35
C VAL A 266 -10.78 16.80 5.29
N LEU A 267 -10.80 17.37 4.09
CA LEU A 267 -11.04 18.78 3.82
C LEU A 267 -12.30 18.97 2.95
N GLY A 268 -12.95 20.11 3.09
CA GLY A 268 -14.08 20.49 2.24
C GLY A 268 -15.40 19.76 2.52
N ARG A 269 -15.48 18.92 3.57
CA ARG A 269 -16.66 18.11 3.93
C ARG A 269 -17.21 18.39 5.34
N ALA A 270 -16.92 19.57 5.87
CA ALA A 270 -17.31 19.93 7.24
C ALA A 270 -18.82 19.86 7.47
N GLN A 271 -19.63 20.31 6.49
CA GLN A 271 -21.07 20.36 6.61
C GLN A 271 -21.72 18.98 6.54
N GLU A 272 -21.26 18.11 5.64
CA GLU A 272 -21.75 16.74 5.53
C GLU A 272 -21.40 15.92 6.79
N ILE A 273 -20.20 16.11 7.36
CA ILE A 273 -19.81 15.50 8.62
C ILE A 273 -20.75 16.00 9.74
N GLU A 274 -21.01 17.30 9.82
CA GLU A 274 -21.91 17.89 10.83
C GLU A 274 -23.34 17.37 10.69
N ASN A 275 -23.88 17.31 9.47
CA ASN A 275 -25.18 16.71 9.19
C ASN A 275 -25.24 15.24 9.63
N THR A 276 -24.15 14.48 9.40
CA THR A 276 -24.05 13.09 9.82
C THR A 276 -24.05 12.97 11.35
N ILE A 277 -23.32 13.84 12.06
CA ILE A 277 -23.28 13.93 13.51
C ILE A 277 -24.68 14.27 14.06
N GLU A 278 -25.37 15.28 13.46
CA GLU A 278 -26.71 15.65 13.85
C GLU A 278 -27.69 14.46 13.75
N VAL A 279 -27.67 13.73 12.64
CA VAL A 279 -28.52 12.55 12.44
C VAL A 279 -28.23 11.47 13.48
N LEU A 280 -26.96 11.17 13.77
CA LEU A 280 -26.56 10.19 14.79
C LEU A 280 -27.01 10.56 16.19
N ALA A 281 -27.13 11.85 16.50
CA ALA A 281 -27.58 12.36 17.80
C ALA A 281 -29.11 12.34 17.96
N ARG A 282 -29.89 12.08 16.90
CA ARG A 282 -31.35 12.04 16.94
C ARG A 282 -31.89 10.85 17.73
N ARG A 283 -33.06 11.01 18.32
CA ARG A 283 -33.75 9.91 19.02
C ARG A 283 -34.40 8.88 18.06
N LYS A 284 -34.80 9.33 16.88
CA LYS A 284 -35.45 8.51 15.83
C LYS A 284 -34.81 8.82 14.49
N LYS A 285 -34.81 7.86 13.57
CA LYS A 285 -34.10 7.98 12.28
C LYS A 285 -32.64 8.41 12.49
N ASN A 286 -31.97 7.77 13.44
CA ASN A 286 -30.60 8.08 13.88
C ASN A 286 -29.52 7.32 13.09
N ASN A 287 -29.88 6.70 12.00
CA ASN A 287 -28.93 6.02 11.13
C ASN A 287 -28.80 6.82 9.82
N PRO A 288 -27.73 7.57 9.60
CA PRO A 288 -27.52 8.31 8.37
C PRO A 288 -27.18 7.37 7.21
N VAL A 289 -27.67 7.69 6.02
CA VAL A 289 -27.21 7.09 4.76
C VAL A 289 -26.65 8.20 3.89
N LEU A 290 -25.36 8.11 3.60
CA LEU A 290 -24.69 9.02 2.69
C LEU A 290 -25.07 8.63 1.24
N ILE A 291 -25.75 9.52 0.56
CA ILE A 291 -26.23 9.32 -0.81
C ILE A 291 -25.46 10.23 -1.74
N GLY A 292 -24.80 9.66 -2.73
CA GLY A 292 -24.06 10.44 -3.74
C GLY A 292 -23.45 9.54 -4.80
N GLU A 293 -22.99 10.13 -5.88
CA GLU A 293 -22.35 9.41 -6.97
C GLU A 293 -21.05 8.71 -6.53
N PRO A 294 -20.59 7.69 -7.26
CA PRO A 294 -19.30 7.04 -6.96
C PRO A 294 -18.15 8.05 -7.05
N GLY A 295 -17.21 8.01 -6.10
CA GLY A 295 -16.04 8.87 -6.13
C GLY A 295 -16.21 10.31 -5.59
N VAL A 296 -17.42 10.68 -5.09
CA VAL A 296 -17.63 12.02 -4.48
C VAL A 296 -17.05 12.17 -3.07
N GLY A 297 -16.51 11.09 -2.47
CA GLY A 297 -15.86 11.12 -1.17
C GLY A 297 -16.75 10.75 0.01
N LYS A 298 -17.73 9.86 -0.16
CA LYS A 298 -18.59 9.37 0.93
C LYS A 298 -17.80 8.73 2.07
N THR A 299 -16.84 7.88 1.75
CA THR A 299 -15.96 7.22 2.73
C THR A 299 -15.09 8.22 3.48
N ALA A 300 -14.58 9.26 2.79
CA ALA A 300 -13.80 10.33 3.43
C ALA A 300 -14.59 11.07 4.52
N ILE A 301 -15.90 11.28 4.34
CA ILE A 301 -16.77 11.89 5.38
C ILE A 301 -16.74 11.06 6.66
N ILE A 302 -16.75 9.74 6.53
CA ILE A 302 -16.74 8.81 7.67
C ILE A 302 -15.35 8.78 8.33
N GLU A 303 -14.29 8.84 7.55
CA GLU A 303 -12.92 8.99 8.09
C GLU A 303 -12.76 10.32 8.82
N GLY A 304 -13.33 11.42 8.29
CA GLY A 304 -13.38 12.71 8.96
C GLY A 304 -14.19 12.68 10.27
N LEU A 305 -15.30 11.95 10.29
CA LEU A 305 -16.07 11.72 11.52
C LEU A 305 -15.23 10.96 12.56
N ALA A 306 -14.51 9.92 12.18
CA ALA A 306 -13.60 9.17 13.05
C ALA A 306 -12.52 10.10 13.66
N GLN A 307 -11.92 10.96 12.83
CA GLN A 307 -10.94 11.95 13.30
C GLN A 307 -11.54 12.95 14.29
N ARG A 308 -12.78 13.43 14.08
CA ARG A 308 -13.46 14.33 15.03
C ARG A 308 -13.82 13.62 16.33
N ILE A 309 -14.24 12.35 16.29
CA ILE A 309 -14.50 11.55 17.51
C ILE A 309 -13.23 11.45 18.34
N VAL A 310 -12.09 11.14 17.74
CA VAL A 310 -10.80 11.00 18.43
C VAL A 310 -10.31 12.33 19.01
N LYS A 311 -10.53 13.45 18.29
CA LYS A 311 -10.20 14.80 18.77
C LYS A 311 -11.16 15.31 19.84
N GLY A 312 -12.28 14.61 20.06
CA GLY A 312 -13.33 15.06 20.99
C GLY A 312 -14.21 16.19 20.46
N ASP A 313 -14.10 16.51 19.16
CA ASP A 313 -14.88 17.57 18.47
C ASP A 313 -16.24 17.04 17.99
N VAL A 314 -16.96 16.41 18.90
CA VAL A 314 -18.31 15.83 18.70
C VAL A 314 -19.14 15.99 19.97
N PRO A 315 -20.49 15.97 19.85
CA PRO A 315 -21.38 15.96 21.02
C PRO A 315 -21.05 14.79 21.98
N GLU A 316 -21.35 15.00 23.27
CA GLU A 316 -21.07 14.03 24.35
C GLU A 316 -21.61 12.61 24.04
N VAL A 317 -22.74 12.53 23.35
CA VAL A 317 -23.38 11.26 22.96
C VAL A 317 -22.51 10.42 22.00
N LEU A 318 -21.61 11.06 21.26
CA LEU A 318 -20.71 10.40 20.28
C LEU A 318 -19.26 10.32 20.77
N ARG A 319 -18.95 11.00 21.88
CA ARG A 319 -17.61 10.96 22.48
C ARG A 319 -17.29 9.54 22.91
N ASP A 320 -16.07 9.11 22.70
CA ASP A 320 -15.55 7.79 23.05
C ASP A 320 -16.19 6.60 22.30
N LYS A 321 -17.05 6.86 21.31
CA LYS A 321 -17.56 5.78 20.46
C LYS A 321 -16.51 5.28 19.50
N ARG A 322 -16.55 4.01 19.26
CA ARG A 322 -15.71 3.30 18.30
C ARG A 322 -16.46 3.21 16.97
N LEU A 323 -15.84 3.68 15.89
CA LEU A 323 -16.40 3.65 14.52
C LEU A 323 -15.68 2.56 13.73
N VAL A 324 -16.44 1.53 13.33
CA VAL A 324 -15.89 0.37 12.63
C VAL A 324 -16.56 0.21 11.28
N GLU A 325 -15.76 0.18 10.23
CA GLU A 325 -16.16 -0.14 8.87
C GLU A 325 -16.26 -1.65 8.69
N ILE A 326 -17.37 -2.14 8.17
CA ILE A 326 -17.57 -3.58 7.88
C ILE A 326 -17.40 -3.82 6.39
N ASN A 327 -16.49 -4.73 6.04
CA ASN A 327 -16.35 -5.21 4.67
C ASN A 327 -17.23 -6.44 4.46
N MET A 328 -18.31 -6.26 3.68
CA MET A 328 -19.27 -7.34 3.42
C MET A 328 -18.66 -8.52 2.63
N ASN A 329 -17.68 -8.26 1.77
CA ASN A 329 -16.99 -9.31 1.04
C ASN A 329 -16.18 -10.23 1.97
N SER A 330 -15.60 -9.67 3.03
CA SER A 330 -14.85 -10.42 4.05
C SER A 330 -15.77 -11.36 4.86
N MET A 331 -17.03 -10.99 5.04
CA MET A 331 -17.99 -11.84 5.72
C MET A 331 -18.41 -13.06 4.88
N VAL A 332 -18.48 -12.89 3.55
CA VAL A 332 -18.82 -13.98 2.61
C VAL A 332 -17.61 -14.88 2.38
N ALA A 333 -16.40 -14.34 2.42
CA ALA A 333 -15.17 -15.07 2.19
C ALA A 333 -15.01 -16.21 3.23
N GLY A 334 -14.84 -17.44 2.73
CA GLY A 334 -14.66 -18.65 3.55
C GLY A 334 -15.94 -19.31 4.07
N ALA A 335 -17.13 -18.78 3.78
CA ALA A 335 -18.39 -19.50 4.05
C ALA A 335 -18.70 -20.44 2.89
N LYS A 336 -18.67 -21.75 3.12
CA LYS A 336 -18.99 -22.78 2.09
C LYS A 336 -20.49 -22.97 1.90
N TYR A 337 -21.30 -22.66 2.91
CA TYR A 337 -22.75 -22.83 2.90
C TYR A 337 -23.46 -21.57 3.41
N ARG A 338 -24.65 -21.29 2.89
CA ARG A 338 -25.51 -20.17 3.27
C ARG A 338 -25.74 -20.06 4.78
N GLY A 339 -25.99 -21.17 5.47
CA GLY A 339 -26.25 -21.19 6.92
C GLY A 339 -25.05 -20.74 7.76
N GLU A 340 -23.83 -21.03 7.32
CA GLU A 340 -22.61 -20.60 8.00
C GLU A 340 -22.43 -19.08 7.96
N PHE A 341 -22.79 -18.47 6.83
CA PHE A 341 -22.77 -17.02 6.68
C PHE A 341 -23.85 -16.32 7.56
N GLU A 342 -25.09 -16.85 7.54
CA GLU A 342 -26.18 -16.32 8.38
C GLU A 342 -25.84 -16.42 9.88
N GLU A 343 -25.18 -17.50 10.30
CA GLU A 343 -24.72 -17.68 11.67
C GLU A 343 -23.63 -16.69 12.05
N ARG A 344 -22.63 -16.45 11.17
CA ARG A 344 -21.58 -15.43 11.38
C ARG A 344 -22.19 -14.04 11.46
N ALA A 345 -23.11 -13.69 10.56
CA ALA A 345 -23.80 -12.39 10.60
C ALA A 345 -24.59 -12.22 11.89
N LYS A 346 -25.28 -13.27 12.37
CA LYS A 346 -26.00 -13.24 13.63
C LYS A 346 -25.06 -13.06 14.82
N GLN A 347 -23.97 -13.82 14.90
CA GLN A 347 -22.96 -13.70 15.95
C GLN A 347 -22.36 -12.28 16.01
N LEU A 348 -22.06 -11.69 14.84
CA LEU A 348 -21.57 -10.32 14.75
C LEU A 348 -22.61 -9.31 15.27
N ILE A 349 -23.87 -9.45 14.89
CA ILE A 349 -24.94 -8.55 15.34
C ILE A 349 -25.20 -8.70 16.85
N ASP A 350 -25.19 -9.90 17.38
CA ASP A 350 -25.34 -10.18 18.82
C ASP A 350 -24.19 -9.54 19.60
N GLU A 351 -22.95 -9.61 19.08
CA GLU A 351 -21.77 -9.00 19.66
C GLU A 351 -21.86 -7.47 19.66
N VAL A 352 -22.23 -6.85 18.53
CA VAL A 352 -22.41 -5.40 18.43
C VAL A 352 -23.56 -4.91 19.31
N THR A 353 -24.66 -5.66 19.38
CA THR A 353 -25.83 -5.34 20.22
C THR A 353 -25.48 -5.40 21.69
N ALA A 354 -24.62 -6.34 22.12
CA ALA A 354 -24.11 -6.41 23.50
C ALA A 354 -23.30 -5.17 23.90
N LYS A 355 -22.67 -4.50 22.93
CA LYS A 355 -21.92 -3.24 23.07
C LYS A 355 -22.74 -2.00 22.67
N LYS A 356 -24.04 -2.06 22.89
CA LYS A 356 -24.97 -0.97 22.58
C LYS A 356 -24.50 0.37 23.16
N GLY A 357 -24.38 1.37 22.28
CA GLY A 357 -24.00 2.72 22.67
C GLY A 357 -22.49 2.99 22.61
N GLU A 358 -21.63 1.97 22.51
CA GLU A 358 -20.18 2.12 22.41
C GLU A 358 -19.70 2.09 20.95
N LEU A 359 -20.47 1.46 20.05
CA LEU A 359 -20.10 1.19 18.68
C LEU A 359 -20.97 1.93 17.67
N ILE A 360 -20.35 2.38 16.58
CA ILE A 360 -21.00 2.86 15.36
C ILE A 360 -20.45 2.00 14.23
N LEU A 361 -21.32 1.35 13.48
CA LEU A 361 -20.94 0.59 12.30
C LEU A 361 -21.02 1.47 11.06
N PHE A 362 -20.08 1.32 10.16
CA PHE A 362 -20.13 1.88 8.83
C PHE A 362 -20.19 0.75 7.78
N ILE A 363 -21.09 0.85 6.84
CA ILE A 363 -21.23 -0.10 5.74
C ILE A 363 -21.24 0.69 4.44
N ASP A 364 -20.18 0.51 3.66
CA ASP A 364 -20.14 1.01 2.30
C ASP A 364 -20.96 0.09 1.39
N GLU A 365 -21.49 0.64 0.31
CA GLU A 365 -22.40 -0.05 -0.60
C GLU A 365 -23.57 -0.73 0.15
N LEU A 366 -24.28 0.03 1.00
CA LEU A 366 -25.38 -0.47 1.85
C LEU A 366 -26.42 -1.28 1.09
N HIS A 367 -26.60 -1.01 -0.21
CA HIS A 367 -27.50 -1.75 -1.09
C HIS A 367 -27.14 -3.23 -1.23
N THR A 368 -25.89 -3.62 -1.05
CA THR A 368 -25.42 -5.01 -1.12
C THR A 368 -26.05 -5.88 -0.05
N ILE A 369 -26.41 -5.28 1.10
CA ILE A 369 -27.06 -5.97 2.21
C ILE A 369 -28.53 -6.25 1.92
N VAL A 370 -29.19 -5.31 1.21
CA VAL A 370 -30.66 -5.32 0.97
C VAL A 370 -31.02 -5.98 -0.35
N GLY A 371 -30.11 -5.91 -1.35
CA GLY A 371 -30.39 -6.35 -2.72
C GLY A 371 -29.99 -7.78 -3.08
N ALA A 372 -29.23 -8.44 -2.25
CA ALA A 372 -28.70 -9.77 -2.53
C ALA A 372 -29.77 -10.88 -2.69
N GLY A 373 -31.03 -10.60 -2.38
CA GLY A 373 -32.16 -11.56 -2.47
C GLY A 373 -33.04 -11.51 -3.73
N GLN A 374 -32.87 -10.53 -4.62
CA GLN A 374 -33.83 -10.33 -5.73
C GLN A 374 -33.34 -10.74 -7.14
N GLY A 375 -32.15 -11.25 -7.30
CA GLY A 375 -31.67 -11.82 -8.57
C GLY A 375 -32.08 -13.27 -8.69
N GLY A 376 -33.07 -13.56 -9.52
CA GLY A 376 -33.72 -14.81 -9.93
C GLY A 376 -33.01 -16.18 -9.81
N GLY A 377 -32.39 -16.47 -8.70
CA GLY A 377 -31.85 -17.76 -8.29
C GLY A 377 -32.08 -17.94 -6.80
N GLU A 378 -32.50 -19.13 -6.38
CA GLU A 378 -32.76 -19.54 -4.97
C GLU A 378 -31.52 -19.41 -4.06
N GLY A 379 -30.94 -18.21 -3.85
CA GLY A 379 -29.66 -18.07 -3.12
C GLY A 379 -29.25 -16.70 -2.63
N GLY A 380 -30.05 -15.67 -2.77
CA GLY A 380 -29.70 -14.33 -2.30
C GLY A 380 -29.54 -14.27 -0.77
N LEU A 381 -28.37 -13.79 -0.32
CA LEU A 381 -28.04 -13.60 1.09
C LEU A 381 -28.79 -12.38 1.64
N ASP A 382 -29.75 -12.56 2.52
CA ASP A 382 -30.57 -11.46 3.07
C ASP A 382 -30.15 -11.10 4.49
N ILE A 383 -29.00 -10.40 4.60
CA ILE A 383 -28.52 -9.84 5.88
C ILE A 383 -29.51 -8.82 6.42
N ALA A 384 -30.27 -8.15 5.55
CA ALA A 384 -31.27 -7.19 5.97
C ALA A 384 -32.25 -7.77 6.99
N ASN A 385 -32.66 -9.03 6.84
CA ASN A 385 -33.57 -9.69 7.77
C ASN A 385 -32.96 -9.91 9.17
N VAL A 386 -31.64 -10.04 9.27
CA VAL A 386 -30.92 -10.16 10.54
C VAL A 386 -30.72 -8.78 11.20
N LEU A 387 -30.47 -7.72 10.39
CA LEU A 387 -30.27 -6.34 10.85
C LEU A 387 -31.59 -5.64 11.25
N LYS A 388 -32.69 -5.86 10.52
CA LYS A 388 -33.98 -5.20 10.71
C LYS A 388 -34.48 -5.22 12.16
N PRO A 389 -34.45 -6.33 12.91
CA PRO A 389 -34.88 -6.37 14.30
C PRO A 389 -34.04 -5.48 15.22
N ALA A 390 -32.71 -5.51 15.07
CA ALA A 390 -31.80 -4.71 15.90
C ALA A 390 -31.94 -3.20 15.59
N LEU A 391 -32.08 -2.83 14.32
CA LEU A 391 -32.36 -1.46 13.88
C LEU A 391 -33.76 -1.00 14.41
N ALA A 392 -34.77 -1.90 14.39
CA ALA A 392 -36.10 -1.58 14.86
C ALA A 392 -36.13 -1.27 16.36
N ARG A 393 -35.35 -1.97 17.15
CA ARG A 393 -35.24 -1.75 18.61
C ARG A 393 -34.31 -0.60 18.97
N GLY A 394 -33.60 -0.01 17.99
CA GLY A 394 -32.60 1.04 18.24
C GLY A 394 -31.39 0.53 19.05
N GLU A 395 -31.01 -0.71 18.83
CA GLU A 395 -29.88 -1.36 19.49
C GLU A 395 -28.60 -1.23 18.68
N LEU A 396 -28.73 -0.82 17.42
CA LEU A 396 -27.64 -0.66 16.47
C LEU A 396 -27.55 0.79 15.99
N SER A 397 -26.36 1.38 16.00
CA SER A 397 -26.04 2.64 15.33
C SER A 397 -25.29 2.31 14.03
N LEU A 398 -25.89 2.64 12.89
CA LEU A 398 -25.39 2.28 11.58
C LEU A 398 -25.30 3.49 10.67
N ILE A 399 -24.19 3.67 9.99
CA ILE A 399 -24.01 4.61 8.88
C ILE A 399 -23.92 3.79 7.59
N GLY A 400 -24.69 4.15 6.59
CA GLY A 400 -24.59 3.54 5.27
C GLY A 400 -24.06 4.52 4.23
N ALA A 401 -23.46 4.01 3.17
CA ALA A 401 -23.17 4.78 1.96
C ALA A 401 -23.71 4.04 0.73
N THR A 402 -24.29 4.78 -0.22
CA THR A 402 -24.84 4.20 -1.46
C THR A 402 -25.03 5.29 -2.53
N THR A 403 -25.42 4.90 -3.74
CA THR A 403 -25.85 5.85 -4.77
C THR A 403 -27.34 6.19 -4.65
N LEU A 404 -27.79 7.28 -5.29
CA LEU A 404 -29.20 7.67 -5.27
C LEU A 404 -30.10 6.59 -5.90
N ASN A 405 -29.68 6.03 -7.02
CA ASN A 405 -30.44 4.99 -7.73
C ASN A 405 -30.62 3.73 -6.88
N GLU A 406 -29.57 3.31 -6.19
CA GLU A 406 -29.60 2.12 -5.35
C GLU A 406 -30.40 2.37 -4.07
N TYR A 407 -30.30 3.57 -3.49
CA TYR A 407 -31.12 3.96 -2.36
C TYR A 407 -32.61 3.86 -2.67
N GLN A 408 -33.05 4.46 -3.80
CA GLN A 408 -34.44 4.41 -4.24
C GLN A 408 -34.91 2.99 -4.58
N LYS A 409 -34.05 2.19 -5.16
CA LYS A 409 -34.38 0.84 -5.58
C LYS A 409 -34.50 -0.14 -4.42
N HIS A 410 -33.64 -0.04 -3.42
CA HIS A 410 -33.44 -1.07 -2.38
C HIS A 410 -33.89 -0.62 -0.98
N ILE A 411 -33.68 0.65 -0.59
CA ILE A 411 -33.90 1.11 0.77
C ILE A 411 -35.23 1.85 0.90
N GLU A 412 -35.53 2.76 0.01
CA GLU A 412 -36.76 3.55 0.04
C GLU A 412 -38.04 2.67 -0.14
N LYS A 413 -37.93 1.60 -0.90
CA LYS A 413 -39.05 0.66 -1.10
C LYS A 413 -39.32 -0.23 0.11
N ASP A 414 -38.36 -0.36 1.03
CA ASP A 414 -38.52 -1.15 2.24
C ASP A 414 -38.98 -0.25 3.40
N ALA A 415 -40.26 -0.28 3.71
CA ALA A 415 -40.86 0.57 4.75
C ALA A 415 -40.25 0.40 6.14
N ALA A 416 -39.62 -0.73 6.44
CA ALA A 416 -38.95 -0.98 7.70
C ALA A 416 -37.60 -0.24 7.79
N LEU A 417 -36.86 -0.20 6.68
CA LEU A 417 -35.57 0.49 6.58
C LEU A 417 -35.77 1.99 6.39
N GLU A 418 -36.69 2.42 5.54
CA GLU A 418 -37.00 3.83 5.27
C GLU A 418 -37.32 4.61 6.55
N ARG A 419 -38.02 4.02 7.50
CA ARG A 419 -38.36 4.61 8.81
C ARG A 419 -37.20 4.71 9.78
N ARG A 420 -36.07 4.07 9.47
CA ARG A 420 -34.88 3.99 10.36
C ARG A 420 -33.70 4.78 9.83
N PHE A 421 -33.61 4.90 8.51
CA PHE A 421 -32.53 5.63 7.87
C PHE A 421 -32.92 7.09 7.57
N GLN A 422 -31.96 7.96 7.64
CA GLN A 422 -32.06 9.37 7.24
C GLN A 422 -31.08 9.62 6.09
N PRO A 423 -31.54 9.98 4.90
CA PRO A 423 -30.65 10.35 3.82
C PRO A 423 -29.87 11.64 4.13
N VAL A 424 -28.59 11.62 3.83
CA VAL A 424 -27.66 12.74 3.82
C VAL A 424 -27.07 12.82 2.43
N LEU A 425 -27.43 13.85 1.68
CA LEU A 425 -26.96 14.03 0.31
C LEU A 425 -25.50 14.48 0.33
N VAL A 426 -24.67 13.82 -0.48
CA VAL A 426 -23.27 14.15 -0.71
C VAL A 426 -23.11 14.55 -2.18
N GLU A 427 -23.02 15.83 -2.41
CA GLU A 427 -22.88 16.40 -3.75
C GLU A 427 -21.42 16.32 -4.23
N GLU A 428 -21.24 16.38 -5.55
CA GLU A 428 -19.94 16.53 -6.16
C GLU A 428 -19.31 17.86 -5.71
N PRO A 429 -18.06 17.88 -5.21
CA PRO A 429 -17.41 19.11 -4.82
C PRO A 429 -17.11 19.99 -6.04
N THR A 430 -17.10 21.30 -5.84
CA THR A 430 -16.68 22.24 -6.88
C THR A 430 -15.19 22.09 -7.20
N VAL A 431 -14.77 22.64 -8.34
CA VAL A 431 -13.35 22.68 -8.73
C VAL A 431 -12.50 23.31 -7.62
N ASP A 432 -12.94 24.45 -7.06
CA ASP A 432 -12.22 25.14 -5.98
C ASP A 432 -12.10 24.27 -4.72
N GLN A 433 -13.17 23.59 -4.32
CA GLN A 433 -13.15 22.66 -3.20
C GLN A 433 -12.22 21.48 -3.47
N THR A 434 -12.20 20.98 -4.71
CA THR A 434 -11.32 19.90 -5.12
C THR A 434 -9.85 20.32 -5.05
N ILE A 435 -9.50 21.54 -5.44
CA ILE A 435 -8.14 22.08 -5.29
C ILE A 435 -7.71 22.09 -3.81
N VAL A 436 -8.60 22.50 -2.91
CA VAL A 436 -8.33 22.46 -1.46
C VAL A 436 -8.10 21.04 -0.97
N ILE A 437 -8.89 20.07 -1.44
CA ILE A 437 -8.72 18.64 -1.12
C ILE A 437 -7.36 18.12 -1.60
N LEU A 438 -7.01 18.40 -2.87
CA LEU A 438 -5.72 17.98 -3.45
C LEU A 438 -4.52 18.58 -2.71
N ARG A 439 -4.59 19.85 -2.32
CA ARG A 439 -3.56 20.49 -1.50
C ARG A 439 -3.41 19.83 -0.12
N GLY A 440 -4.50 19.39 0.46
CA GLY A 440 -4.46 18.65 1.73
C GLY A 440 -3.85 17.25 1.64
N LEU A 441 -3.91 16.63 0.47
CA LEU A 441 -3.32 15.32 0.20
C LEU A 441 -1.85 15.42 -0.27
N ARG A 442 -1.30 16.64 -0.46
CA ARG A 442 0.05 16.86 -0.99
C ARG A 442 1.10 16.03 -0.27
N ASP A 443 1.19 16.17 1.05
CA ASP A 443 2.25 15.52 1.83
C ASP A 443 2.20 14.00 1.72
N THR A 444 0.99 13.42 1.71
CA THR A 444 0.79 11.99 1.55
C THR A 444 1.21 11.51 0.16
N LEU A 445 0.83 12.26 -0.89
CA LEU A 445 1.19 11.95 -2.28
C LEU A 445 2.70 12.11 -2.53
N GLU A 446 3.32 13.18 -2.00
CA GLU A 446 4.76 13.43 -2.10
C GLU A 446 5.56 12.33 -1.41
N ALA A 447 5.14 11.92 -0.21
CA ALA A 447 5.78 10.85 0.54
C ALA A 447 5.66 9.48 -0.19
N HIS A 448 4.49 9.20 -0.80
CA HIS A 448 4.26 7.94 -1.51
C HIS A 448 5.07 7.83 -2.80
N HIS A 449 5.01 8.88 -3.63
CA HIS A 449 5.66 8.88 -4.95
C HIS A 449 7.11 9.35 -4.93
N GLN A 450 7.57 9.98 -3.83
CA GLN A 450 8.90 10.59 -3.72
C GLN A 450 9.16 11.64 -4.82
N VAL A 451 8.16 12.47 -5.07
CA VAL A 451 8.16 13.59 -6.01
C VAL A 451 7.64 14.84 -5.30
N THR A 452 7.91 16.01 -5.83
CA THR A 452 7.30 17.27 -5.37
C THR A 452 6.24 17.73 -6.37
N PHE A 453 5.20 18.44 -5.90
CA PHE A 453 4.14 18.94 -6.76
C PHE A 453 4.16 20.47 -6.83
N GLN A 454 4.09 21.01 -8.04
CA GLN A 454 3.77 22.43 -8.25
C GLN A 454 2.30 22.67 -7.85
N ASP A 455 2.01 23.81 -7.24
CA ASP A 455 0.64 24.14 -6.84
C ASP A 455 -0.31 24.23 -8.03
N GLU A 456 0.20 24.74 -9.15
CA GLU A 456 -0.49 24.83 -10.42
C GLU A 456 -0.87 23.47 -11.01
N ALA A 457 -0.13 22.40 -10.66
CA ALA A 457 -0.46 21.05 -11.07
C ALA A 457 -1.76 20.54 -10.43
N PHE A 458 -2.02 20.90 -9.16
CA PHE A 458 -3.29 20.59 -8.49
C PHE A 458 -4.47 21.37 -9.11
N VAL A 459 -4.26 22.64 -9.43
CA VAL A 459 -5.26 23.46 -10.12
C VAL A 459 -5.58 22.85 -11.48
N ALA A 460 -4.54 22.53 -12.26
CA ALA A 460 -4.70 21.91 -13.57
C ALA A 460 -5.41 20.54 -13.49
N ALA A 461 -5.10 19.73 -12.49
CA ALA A 461 -5.75 18.42 -12.32
C ALA A 461 -7.25 18.56 -12.03
N ALA A 462 -7.64 19.51 -11.19
CA ALA A 462 -9.05 19.77 -10.90
C ALA A 462 -9.80 20.31 -12.13
N GLU A 463 -9.26 21.35 -12.79
CA GLU A 463 -9.90 21.97 -13.95
C GLU A 463 -9.95 21.04 -15.18
N LEU A 464 -8.84 20.37 -15.50
CA LEU A 464 -8.78 19.50 -16.66
C LEU A 464 -9.60 18.22 -16.45
N SER A 465 -9.64 17.68 -15.24
CA SER A 465 -10.50 16.53 -14.96
C SER A 465 -11.98 16.88 -15.05
N ASP A 466 -12.37 18.03 -14.55
CA ASP A 466 -13.75 18.50 -14.64
C ASP A 466 -14.19 18.68 -16.09
N ARG A 467 -13.32 19.26 -16.90
CA ARG A 467 -13.61 19.59 -18.29
C ARG A 467 -13.56 18.40 -19.26
N TYR A 468 -12.61 17.47 -19.06
CA TYR A 468 -12.32 16.43 -20.06
C TYR A 468 -12.67 15.01 -19.60
N VAL A 469 -12.80 14.77 -18.30
CA VAL A 469 -13.18 13.45 -17.76
C VAL A 469 -14.63 13.50 -17.29
N THR A 470 -15.55 13.18 -18.19
CA THR A 470 -17.00 13.24 -17.94
C THR A 470 -17.58 11.95 -17.35
N SER A 471 -16.83 10.84 -17.38
CA SER A 471 -17.30 9.52 -16.93
C SER A 471 -17.15 9.29 -15.43
N ARG A 472 -16.49 10.20 -14.70
CA ARG A 472 -16.23 10.12 -13.26
C ARG A 472 -16.51 11.47 -12.60
N PHE A 473 -16.62 11.45 -11.27
CA PHE A 473 -16.94 12.63 -10.47
C PHE A 473 -15.71 13.13 -9.70
N LEU A 474 -15.72 14.42 -9.36
CA LEU A 474 -14.77 15.01 -8.44
C LEU A 474 -15.05 14.51 -7.00
N PRO A 475 -14.04 14.38 -6.12
CA PRO A 475 -12.61 14.64 -6.38
C PRO A 475 -11.83 13.44 -6.95
N ASP A 476 -12.45 12.25 -7.05
CA ASP A 476 -11.77 10.99 -7.41
C ASP A 476 -11.03 11.09 -8.76
N LYS A 477 -11.69 11.67 -9.78
CA LYS A 477 -11.06 11.85 -11.10
C LYS A 477 -9.82 12.76 -11.04
N ALA A 478 -9.81 13.79 -10.21
CA ALA A 478 -8.67 14.70 -10.07
C ALA A 478 -7.53 14.07 -9.25
N ILE A 479 -7.87 13.36 -8.17
CA ILE A 479 -6.89 12.58 -7.38
C ILE A 479 -6.21 11.54 -8.26
N GLY A 480 -6.98 10.79 -9.06
CA GLY A 480 -6.45 9.79 -9.97
C GLY A 480 -5.52 10.37 -11.04
N LEU A 481 -5.79 11.60 -11.54
CA LEU A 481 -4.88 12.27 -12.48
C LEU A 481 -3.55 12.65 -11.84
N ILE A 482 -3.57 13.21 -10.64
CA ILE A 482 -2.36 13.59 -9.91
C ILE A 482 -1.53 12.35 -9.57
N ASP A 483 -2.16 11.29 -9.08
CA ASP A 483 -1.53 10.02 -8.77
C ASP A 483 -0.83 9.42 -10.00
N GLN A 484 -1.51 9.40 -11.15
CA GLN A 484 -0.93 8.92 -12.41
C GLN A 484 0.20 9.81 -12.93
N ALA A 485 0.07 11.15 -12.79
CA ALA A 485 1.11 12.09 -13.19
C ALA A 485 2.38 11.90 -12.34
N ALA A 486 2.24 11.74 -11.04
CA ALA A 486 3.33 11.48 -10.11
C ALA A 486 4.03 10.14 -10.40
N ALA A 487 3.25 9.07 -10.54
CA ALA A 487 3.78 7.75 -10.90
C ALA A 487 4.57 7.78 -12.21
N ARG A 488 4.08 8.53 -13.20
CA ARG A 488 4.72 8.67 -14.49
C ARG A 488 6.03 9.44 -14.44
N VAL A 489 6.05 10.58 -13.71
CA VAL A 489 7.27 11.36 -13.51
C VAL A 489 8.35 10.49 -12.85
N ARG A 490 7.97 9.72 -11.82
CA ARG A 490 8.87 8.79 -11.14
C ARG A 490 9.39 7.68 -12.06
N ILE A 491 8.50 7.03 -12.83
CA ILE A 491 8.88 5.97 -13.79
C ILE A 491 9.77 6.55 -14.87
N GLY A 492 9.43 7.73 -15.41
CA GLY A 492 10.24 8.40 -16.44
C GLY A 492 11.67 8.70 -15.98
N ALA A 493 11.83 9.14 -14.75
CA ALA A 493 13.14 9.37 -14.15
C ALA A 493 13.90 8.08 -13.82
N SER A 494 13.18 7.01 -13.47
CA SER A 494 13.78 5.70 -13.15
C SER A 494 14.05 4.86 -14.39
N SER A 495 13.44 5.17 -15.53
CA SER A 495 13.61 4.40 -16.74
C SER A 495 14.99 4.68 -17.38
N ARG A 496 15.70 3.61 -17.71
CA ARG A 496 16.99 3.71 -18.40
C ARG A 496 16.81 4.36 -19.77
N PRO A 497 17.62 5.35 -20.13
CA PRO A 497 17.58 5.97 -21.45
C PRO A 497 17.64 4.93 -22.57
N VAL A 498 16.92 5.19 -23.66
CA VAL A 498 16.89 4.29 -24.84
C VAL A 498 18.32 4.06 -25.38
N ALA A 499 19.16 5.09 -25.36
CA ALA A 499 20.56 4.99 -25.78
C ALA A 499 21.36 3.96 -24.98
N ILE A 500 21.11 3.81 -23.69
CA ILE A 500 21.76 2.78 -22.84
C ILE A 500 21.26 1.40 -23.23
N GLN A 501 19.96 1.24 -23.47
CA GLN A 501 19.36 -0.03 -23.89
C GLN A 501 19.85 -0.47 -25.29
N GLU A 502 19.99 0.48 -26.22
CA GLU A 502 20.53 0.23 -27.55
C GLU A 502 21.99 -0.23 -27.49
N LEU A 503 22.83 0.43 -26.68
CA LEU A 503 24.22 0.02 -26.47
C LEU A 503 24.32 -1.37 -25.83
N GLU A 504 23.48 -1.69 -24.86
CA GLU A 504 23.41 -3.04 -24.25
C GLU A 504 23.03 -4.10 -25.31
N ALA A 505 22.06 -3.80 -26.17
CA ALA A 505 21.63 -4.69 -27.24
C ALA A 505 22.73 -4.90 -28.30
N GLU A 506 23.44 -3.83 -28.67
CA GLU A 506 24.56 -3.88 -29.61
C GLU A 506 25.73 -4.68 -29.03
N ILE A 507 26.09 -4.47 -27.76
CA ILE A 507 27.13 -5.27 -27.09
C ILE A 507 26.72 -6.76 -27.05
N ALA A 508 25.46 -7.06 -26.79
CA ALA A 508 24.96 -8.43 -26.78
C ALA A 508 25.01 -9.06 -28.21
N HIS A 509 24.79 -8.26 -29.23
CA HIS A 509 24.95 -8.71 -30.63
C HIS A 509 26.41 -9.00 -30.98
N LEU A 510 27.32 -8.07 -30.68
CA LEU A 510 28.77 -8.24 -30.94
C LEU A 510 29.36 -9.43 -30.16
N LYS A 511 28.91 -9.69 -28.93
CA LYS A 511 29.31 -10.88 -28.18
C LYS A 511 28.90 -12.17 -28.87
N ARG A 512 27.71 -12.25 -29.43
CA ARG A 512 27.27 -13.41 -30.22
C ARG A 512 28.08 -13.60 -31.49
N GLU A 513 28.41 -12.51 -32.18
CA GLU A 513 29.27 -12.53 -33.38
C GLU A 513 30.71 -13.00 -33.07
N ARG A 514 31.28 -12.48 -31.95
CA ARG A 514 32.59 -12.94 -31.48
C ARG A 514 32.58 -14.45 -31.16
N ASP A 515 31.56 -14.95 -30.48
CA ASP A 515 31.45 -16.35 -30.11
C ASP A 515 31.30 -17.25 -31.37
N TYR A 516 30.56 -16.77 -32.36
CA TYR A 516 30.45 -17.43 -33.67
C TYR A 516 31.78 -17.45 -34.40
N ALA A 517 32.51 -16.32 -34.48
CA ALA A 517 33.84 -16.22 -35.10
C ALA A 517 34.86 -17.11 -34.36
N SER A 518 34.80 -17.16 -33.02
CA SER A 518 35.63 -18.02 -32.18
C SER A 518 35.44 -19.52 -32.53
N THR A 519 34.17 -19.95 -32.66
CA THR A 519 33.83 -21.33 -33.02
C THR A 519 34.41 -21.71 -34.39
N ARG A 520 34.53 -20.74 -35.31
CA ARG A 520 35.11 -20.92 -36.66
C ARG A 520 36.60 -20.67 -36.70
N LYS A 521 37.27 -20.35 -35.58
CA LYS A 521 38.70 -20.05 -35.49
C LYS A 521 39.17 -18.86 -36.35
N LEU A 522 38.31 -17.88 -36.55
CA LEU A 522 38.58 -16.62 -37.25
C LEU A 522 39.19 -15.60 -36.29
N PHE A 523 40.46 -15.76 -35.95
CA PHE A 523 41.14 -15.02 -34.90
C PHE A 523 41.21 -13.51 -35.12
N ASP A 524 41.29 -13.04 -36.35
CA ASP A 524 41.32 -11.63 -36.68
C ASP A 524 39.97 -10.95 -36.46
N ASP A 525 38.86 -11.62 -36.78
CA ASP A 525 37.51 -11.15 -36.51
C ASP A 525 37.22 -11.14 -34.99
N VAL A 526 37.67 -12.16 -34.26
CA VAL A 526 37.54 -12.19 -32.78
C VAL A 526 38.19 -10.97 -32.16
N LYS A 527 39.43 -10.63 -32.53
CA LYS A 527 40.12 -9.46 -32.00
C LYS A 527 39.41 -8.15 -32.34
N ARG A 528 38.86 -8.06 -33.55
CA ARG A 528 38.11 -6.88 -33.96
C ARG A 528 36.85 -6.71 -33.14
N PHE A 529 36.05 -7.79 -32.97
CA PHE A 529 34.85 -7.76 -32.14
C PHE A 529 35.17 -7.48 -30.67
N GLU A 530 36.26 -8.01 -30.13
CA GLU A 530 36.71 -7.71 -28.74
C GLU A 530 37.04 -6.23 -28.55
N SER A 531 37.72 -5.61 -29.53
CA SER A 531 38.02 -4.16 -29.47
C SER A 531 36.75 -3.31 -29.56
N GLU A 532 35.79 -3.69 -30.42
CA GLU A 532 34.51 -3.01 -30.57
C GLU A 532 33.64 -3.16 -29.30
N ILE A 533 33.61 -4.35 -28.69
CA ILE A 533 32.91 -4.60 -27.42
C ILE A 533 33.51 -3.74 -26.32
N SER A 534 34.82 -3.68 -26.18
CA SER A 534 35.51 -2.87 -25.16
C SER A 534 35.20 -1.39 -25.31
N ALA A 535 35.25 -0.83 -26.53
CA ALA A 535 34.92 0.57 -26.78
C ALA A 535 33.44 0.89 -26.44
N LYS A 536 32.52 -0.02 -26.82
CA LYS A 536 31.09 0.17 -26.48
C LYS A 536 30.79 -0.02 -25.00
N GLN A 537 31.51 -0.90 -24.30
CA GLN A 537 31.40 -1.07 -22.83
C GLN A 537 31.86 0.18 -22.10
N GLU A 538 32.96 0.82 -22.51
CA GLU A 538 33.42 2.08 -21.95
C GLU A 538 32.40 3.22 -22.16
N SER A 539 31.80 3.30 -23.36
CA SER A 539 30.72 4.25 -23.65
C SER A 539 29.47 3.98 -22.79
N LEU A 540 29.11 2.71 -22.58
CA LEU A 540 27.99 2.30 -21.74
C LEU A 540 28.23 2.69 -20.27
N GLU A 541 29.44 2.49 -19.74
CA GLU A 541 29.81 2.90 -18.38
C GLU A 541 29.72 4.42 -18.21
N GLN A 542 30.30 5.19 -19.13
CA GLN A 542 30.22 6.66 -19.11
C GLN A 542 28.78 7.17 -19.15
N GLN A 543 27.93 6.63 -20.03
CA GLN A 543 26.54 7.03 -20.12
C GLN A 543 25.72 6.58 -18.89
N THR A 544 26.03 5.42 -18.32
CA THR A 544 25.38 4.92 -17.11
C THR A 544 25.74 5.75 -15.88
N GLU A 545 27.01 6.16 -15.75
CA GLU A 545 27.45 7.06 -14.68
C GLU A 545 26.85 8.46 -14.83
N ALA A 546 26.83 9.02 -16.05
CA ALA A 546 26.20 10.30 -16.31
C ALA A 546 24.70 10.28 -15.99
N TRP A 547 24.01 9.19 -16.33
CA TRP A 547 22.61 9.01 -16.00
C TRP A 547 22.39 8.85 -14.49
N LYS A 548 23.19 8.06 -13.78
CA LYS A 548 23.11 7.91 -12.32
C LYS A 548 23.34 9.23 -11.60
N ASN A 549 24.32 10.00 -12.03
CA ASN A 549 24.63 11.32 -11.45
C ASN A 549 23.51 12.32 -11.69
N LYS A 550 22.85 12.26 -12.84
CA LYS A 550 21.71 13.11 -13.17
C LYS A 550 20.46 12.72 -12.38
N THR A 551 20.17 11.43 -12.26
CA THR A 551 19.00 10.91 -11.54
C THR A 551 19.11 11.09 -10.01
N GLY A 552 20.31 11.14 -9.46
CA GLY A 552 20.55 11.34 -8.02
C GLY A 552 20.50 12.79 -7.53
N SER A 553 20.47 13.78 -8.44
CA SER A 553 20.55 15.21 -8.10
C SER A 553 19.29 16.03 -8.43
N GLU A 554 18.36 15.51 -9.22
CA GLU A 554 17.13 16.23 -9.60
C GLU A 554 15.97 15.84 -8.67
N THR A 555 15.40 16.83 -7.97
CA THR A 555 14.08 16.69 -7.34
C THR A 555 13.05 16.53 -8.45
N LEU A 556 12.39 15.38 -8.47
CA LEU A 556 11.36 15.07 -9.45
C LEU A 556 10.13 15.92 -9.15
N GLU A 557 9.75 16.76 -10.09
CA GLU A 557 8.64 17.71 -9.91
C GLU A 557 7.50 17.41 -10.88
N VAL A 558 6.28 17.33 -10.33
CA VAL A 558 5.06 17.16 -11.14
C VAL A 558 4.56 18.54 -11.56
N THR A 559 4.58 18.78 -12.87
CA THR A 559 4.20 20.05 -13.48
C THR A 559 2.81 19.97 -14.13
N VAL A 560 2.25 21.14 -14.50
CA VAL A 560 1.01 21.24 -15.30
C VAL A 560 1.11 20.42 -16.60
N ALA A 561 2.27 20.44 -17.25
CA ALA A 561 2.50 19.68 -18.49
C ALA A 561 2.38 18.16 -18.27
N ALA A 562 2.88 17.63 -17.14
CA ALA A 562 2.75 16.22 -16.81
C ALA A 562 1.28 15.82 -16.62
N VAL A 563 0.49 16.66 -15.94
CA VAL A 563 -0.96 16.44 -15.76
C VAL A 563 -1.70 16.49 -17.11
N ALA A 564 -1.42 17.51 -17.92
CA ALA A 564 -2.02 17.66 -19.25
C ALA A 564 -1.74 16.48 -20.18
N GLU A 565 -0.51 15.92 -20.10
CA GLU A 565 -0.14 14.72 -20.86
C GLU A 565 -0.93 13.49 -20.43
N VAL A 566 -1.18 13.31 -19.13
CA VAL A 566 -2.02 12.22 -18.60
C VAL A 566 -3.45 12.36 -19.11
N VAL A 567 -4.03 13.57 -19.03
CA VAL A 567 -5.38 13.84 -19.53
C VAL A 567 -5.46 13.55 -21.03
N SER A 568 -4.49 13.99 -21.79
CA SER A 568 -4.42 13.75 -23.24
C SER A 568 -4.42 12.25 -23.58
N ARG A 569 -3.71 11.43 -22.82
CA ARG A 569 -3.71 9.97 -23.01
C ARG A 569 -5.01 9.30 -22.61
N LEU A 570 -5.62 9.75 -21.52
CA LEU A 570 -6.87 9.18 -21.03
C LEU A 570 -8.06 9.48 -21.94
N THR A 571 -8.09 10.68 -22.50
CA THR A 571 -9.22 11.17 -23.30
C THR A 571 -8.99 11.07 -24.80
N GLY A 572 -7.75 10.91 -25.24
CA GLY A 572 -7.37 11.03 -26.64
C GLY A 572 -7.36 12.48 -27.16
N ILE A 573 -7.65 13.48 -26.30
CA ILE A 573 -7.73 14.89 -26.67
C ILE A 573 -6.38 15.55 -26.33
N PRO A 574 -5.67 16.18 -27.29
CA PRO A 574 -4.46 16.93 -27.00
C PRO A 574 -4.78 18.15 -26.11
N VAL A 575 -4.41 18.06 -24.82
CA VAL A 575 -4.69 19.09 -23.81
C VAL A 575 -3.44 19.90 -23.45
N SER A 576 -2.25 19.42 -23.89
CA SER A 576 -0.98 20.14 -23.70
C SER A 576 -1.02 21.52 -24.37
N ASP A 577 -0.33 22.47 -23.75
CA ASP A 577 -0.16 23.82 -24.32
C ASP A 577 0.14 23.75 -25.80
N LEU A 578 -0.57 24.56 -26.58
CA LEU A 578 -0.41 24.69 -28.03
C LEU A 578 1.08 24.80 -28.34
N THR A 579 1.65 23.71 -28.86
CA THR A 579 3.00 23.76 -29.40
C THR A 579 3.08 24.84 -30.47
N GLN A 580 4.28 25.35 -30.77
CA GLN A 580 4.43 26.34 -31.85
C GLN A 580 3.85 25.82 -33.18
N GLU A 581 3.87 24.50 -33.38
CA GLU A 581 3.27 23.86 -34.55
C GLU A 581 1.73 23.89 -34.53
N GLU A 582 1.12 23.69 -33.37
CA GLU A 582 -0.34 23.79 -33.22
C GLU A 582 -0.84 25.21 -33.35
N ARG A 583 -0.09 26.19 -32.83
CA ARG A 583 -0.36 27.62 -33.09
C ARG A 583 -0.32 27.94 -34.57
N LYS A 584 0.67 27.41 -35.31
CA LYS A 584 0.74 27.55 -36.77
C LYS A 584 -0.42 26.86 -37.48
N LYS A 585 -0.83 25.65 -37.03
CA LYS A 585 -2.00 24.95 -37.57
C LYS A 585 -3.29 25.75 -37.37
N LEU A 586 -3.50 26.37 -36.18
CA LEU A 586 -4.65 27.22 -35.91
C LEU A 586 -4.64 28.52 -36.73
N LEU A 587 -3.48 29.11 -36.93
CA LEU A 587 -3.35 30.28 -37.80
C LEU A 587 -3.67 29.92 -39.26
N ASN A 588 -3.22 28.76 -39.75
CA ASN A 588 -3.45 28.29 -41.11
C ASN A 588 -4.70 27.40 -41.26
N MET A 589 -5.61 27.43 -40.25
CA MET A 589 -6.79 26.54 -40.24
C MET A 589 -7.68 26.70 -41.44
N GLU A 590 -7.86 27.94 -41.97
CA GLU A 590 -8.64 28.22 -43.14
C GLU A 590 -8.05 27.49 -44.37
N GLU A 591 -6.75 27.56 -44.57
CA GLU A 591 -6.07 26.83 -45.67
C GLU A 591 -6.21 25.32 -45.54
N LEU A 592 -6.18 24.81 -44.29
CA LEU A 592 -6.36 23.37 -44.05
C LEU A 592 -7.79 22.93 -44.39
N LEU A 593 -8.78 23.68 -43.96
CA LEU A 593 -10.21 23.39 -44.25
C LEU A 593 -10.52 23.57 -45.76
N GLN A 594 -9.96 24.59 -46.45
CA GLN A 594 -10.14 24.85 -47.85
C GLN A 594 -9.54 23.77 -48.75
N LYS A 595 -8.51 23.04 -48.31
CA LYS A 595 -7.97 21.87 -49.04
C LYS A 595 -9.03 20.78 -49.25
N ARG A 596 -9.98 20.66 -48.30
CA ARG A 596 -11.00 19.62 -48.29
C ARG A 596 -12.37 20.15 -48.73
N VAL A 597 -12.70 21.39 -48.33
CA VAL A 597 -13.99 22.05 -48.66
C VAL A 597 -13.76 23.27 -49.53
N VAL A 598 -13.92 23.10 -50.83
CA VAL A 598 -13.68 24.14 -51.81
C VAL A 598 -14.92 24.98 -52.04
N GLY A 599 -14.77 26.31 -52.10
CA GLY A 599 -15.82 27.23 -52.45
C GLY A 599 -16.83 27.61 -51.36
N GLN A 600 -16.51 27.38 -50.08
CA GLN A 600 -17.33 27.75 -48.90
C GLN A 600 -16.58 28.73 -47.99
N ASP A 601 -15.90 29.73 -48.54
CA ASP A 601 -14.96 30.61 -47.86
C ASP A 601 -15.56 31.31 -46.62
N GLN A 602 -16.79 31.77 -46.68
CA GLN A 602 -17.48 32.42 -45.57
C GLN A 602 -17.75 31.45 -44.40
N ALA A 603 -18.13 30.21 -44.72
CA ALA A 603 -18.38 29.21 -43.71
C ALA A 603 -17.07 28.74 -43.05
N VAL A 604 -16.01 28.53 -43.85
CA VAL A 604 -14.69 28.17 -43.38
C VAL A 604 -14.09 29.26 -42.49
N ALA A 605 -14.20 30.54 -42.87
CA ALA A 605 -13.72 31.67 -42.07
C ALA A 605 -14.46 31.76 -40.73
N ALA A 606 -15.81 31.70 -40.74
CA ALA A 606 -16.59 31.75 -39.51
C ALA A 606 -16.28 30.61 -38.52
N VAL A 607 -16.06 29.40 -39.03
CA VAL A 607 -15.68 28.25 -38.20
C VAL A 607 -14.26 28.42 -37.65
N SER A 608 -13.31 28.82 -38.49
CA SER A 608 -11.90 29.00 -38.08
C SER A 608 -11.79 30.08 -37.00
N ASP A 609 -12.51 31.19 -37.13
CA ASP A 609 -12.53 32.27 -36.13
C ASP A 609 -13.11 31.80 -34.79
N ALA A 610 -14.22 31.06 -34.80
CA ALA A 610 -14.81 30.54 -33.58
C ALA A 610 -13.89 29.55 -32.85
N VAL A 611 -13.21 28.66 -33.58
CA VAL A 611 -12.25 27.73 -33.01
C VAL A 611 -11.04 28.46 -32.46
N ARG A 612 -10.50 29.45 -33.18
CA ARG A 612 -9.38 30.29 -32.71
C ARG A 612 -9.75 31.03 -31.42
N LEU A 613 -10.92 31.64 -31.36
CA LEU A 613 -11.40 32.37 -30.19
C LEU A 613 -11.49 31.48 -28.95
N SER A 614 -12.04 30.31 -29.12
CA SER A 614 -12.14 29.32 -28.02
C SER A 614 -10.78 28.81 -27.56
N ARG A 615 -9.87 28.50 -28.48
CA ARG A 615 -8.51 28.01 -28.16
C ARG A 615 -7.62 29.14 -27.60
N ALA A 616 -7.93 30.40 -27.85
CA ALA A 616 -7.28 31.54 -27.20
C ALA A 616 -7.72 31.79 -25.75
N GLY A 617 -8.58 30.94 -25.18
CA GLY A 617 -9.06 31.08 -23.80
C GLY A 617 -10.13 32.14 -23.61
N LEU A 618 -10.67 32.74 -24.69
CA LEU A 618 -11.69 33.76 -24.62
C LEU A 618 -13.13 33.18 -24.59
N GLY A 619 -13.26 31.84 -24.60
CA GLY A 619 -14.53 31.14 -24.45
C GLY A 619 -14.93 30.99 -22.97
N GLN A 620 -16.24 30.93 -22.69
CA GLN A 620 -16.73 30.64 -21.35
C GLN A 620 -16.52 29.14 -21.01
N ALA A 621 -16.00 28.85 -19.82
CA ALA A 621 -15.60 27.51 -19.40
C ALA A 621 -16.71 26.44 -19.47
N HIS A 622 -17.96 26.84 -19.30
CA HIS A 622 -19.13 25.92 -19.28
C HIS A 622 -19.92 25.86 -20.58
N ARG A 623 -19.39 26.43 -21.69
CA ARG A 623 -20.04 26.38 -22.99
C ARG A 623 -19.23 25.58 -23.99
N PRO A 624 -19.90 24.95 -25.00
CA PRO A 624 -19.20 24.32 -26.11
C PRO A 624 -18.33 25.35 -26.85
N VAL A 625 -17.25 24.87 -27.47
CA VAL A 625 -16.30 25.68 -28.27
C VAL A 625 -17.02 26.58 -29.23
N ALA A 626 -18.03 26.06 -29.94
CA ALA A 626 -18.94 26.80 -30.79
C ALA A 626 -20.19 25.95 -31.09
N THR A 627 -21.27 26.61 -31.46
CA THR A 627 -22.48 25.97 -31.98
C THR A 627 -22.77 26.54 -33.37
N PHE A 628 -22.75 25.67 -34.37
CA PHE A 628 -22.96 26.05 -35.76
C PHE A 628 -24.25 25.45 -36.32
N LEU A 629 -24.99 26.26 -37.04
CA LEU A 629 -26.13 25.81 -37.84
C LEU A 629 -25.78 25.95 -39.33
N PHE A 630 -25.52 24.86 -40.00
CA PHE A 630 -25.22 24.84 -41.43
C PHE A 630 -26.52 24.72 -42.26
N LEU A 631 -26.86 25.78 -42.96
CA LEU A 631 -28.07 25.86 -43.81
C LEU A 631 -27.65 25.82 -45.29
N GLY A 632 -28.32 25.00 -46.06
CA GLY A 632 -28.07 24.89 -47.52
C GLY A 632 -28.66 23.65 -48.12
N PRO A 633 -28.75 23.57 -49.47
CA PRO A 633 -29.26 22.41 -50.17
C PRO A 633 -28.37 21.18 -49.98
N THR A 634 -28.85 20.01 -50.41
CA THR A 634 -28.08 18.75 -50.35
C THR A 634 -26.85 18.83 -51.27
N GLY A 635 -25.71 18.29 -50.85
CA GLY A 635 -24.50 18.21 -51.66
C GLY A 635 -23.56 19.42 -51.56
N VAL A 636 -23.87 20.48 -50.83
CA VAL A 636 -23.01 21.69 -50.73
C VAL A 636 -21.84 21.58 -49.77
N GLY A 637 -21.64 20.44 -49.15
CA GLY A 637 -20.46 20.19 -48.28
C GLY A 637 -20.70 20.38 -46.79
N LYS A 638 -21.94 20.49 -46.25
CA LYS A 638 -22.24 20.68 -44.84
C LYS A 638 -21.60 19.63 -43.92
N THR A 639 -21.82 18.35 -44.24
CA THR A 639 -21.27 17.22 -43.47
C THR A 639 -19.76 17.09 -43.67
N GLU A 640 -19.29 17.43 -44.86
CA GLU A 640 -17.83 17.38 -45.16
C GLU A 640 -17.06 18.46 -44.39
N LEU A 641 -17.63 19.64 -44.24
CA LEU A 641 -17.06 20.69 -43.37
C LEU A 641 -16.98 20.23 -41.92
N ALA A 642 -18.01 19.54 -41.40
CA ALA A 642 -18.01 19.02 -40.03
C ALA A 642 -16.88 17.96 -39.86
N LYS A 643 -16.67 17.06 -40.81
CA LYS A 643 -15.57 16.11 -40.81
C LYS A 643 -14.21 16.79 -40.90
N ALA A 644 -14.06 17.79 -41.76
CA ALA A 644 -12.83 18.55 -41.89
C ALA A 644 -12.47 19.31 -40.60
N ILE A 645 -13.50 19.82 -39.86
CA ILE A 645 -13.30 20.43 -38.53
C ILE A 645 -12.79 19.39 -37.54
N ALA A 646 -13.40 18.20 -37.50
CA ALA A 646 -12.96 17.13 -36.60
C ALA A 646 -11.52 16.72 -36.85
N GLU A 647 -11.15 16.53 -38.11
CA GLU A 647 -9.77 16.23 -38.48
C GLU A 647 -8.80 17.37 -38.11
N ALA A 648 -9.16 18.61 -38.34
CA ALA A 648 -8.30 19.77 -38.04
C ALA A 648 -8.12 20.00 -36.53
N VAL A 649 -9.16 19.74 -35.70
CA VAL A 649 -9.17 20.01 -34.26
C VAL A 649 -8.70 18.82 -33.42
N PHE A 650 -9.08 17.60 -33.83
CA PHE A 650 -8.84 16.37 -33.07
C PHE A 650 -7.86 15.41 -33.76
N GLY A 651 -7.46 15.68 -34.99
CA GLY A 651 -6.55 14.82 -35.74
C GLY A 651 -7.18 13.57 -36.36
N ASP A 652 -8.49 13.36 -36.18
CA ASP A 652 -9.24 12.22 -36.70
C ASP A 652 -10.61 12.67 -37.21
N GLU A 653 -10.94 12.34 -38.46
CA GLU A 653 -12.24 12.64 -39.04
C GLU A 653 -13.40 11.85 -38.40
N GLN A 654 -13.07 10.74 -37.73
CA GLN A 654 -14.05 9.90 -37.02
C GLN A 654 -14.37 10.38 -35.61
N ALA A 655 -13.65 11.39 -35.10
CA ALA A 655 -13.94 12.01 -33.80
C ALA A 655 -15.24 12.85 -33.83
N ILE A 656 -16.31 12.27 -34.35
CA ILE A 656 -17.64 12.86 -34.50
C ILE A 656 -18.70 11.91 -33.95
N ILE A 657 -19.56 12.42 -33.08
CA ILE A 657 -20.80 11.73 -32.71
C ILE A 657 -21.88 12.20 -33.67
N ARG A 658 -22.30 11.32 -34.59
CA ARG A 658 -23.35 11.62 -35.55
C ARG A 658 -24.70 11.12 -35.06
N ILE A 659 -25.65 12.01 -34.91
CA ILE A 659 -27.05 11.67 -34.59
C ILE A 659 -27.92 12.07 -35.80
N ASP A 660 -28.53 11.11 -36.42
CA ASP A 660 -29.45 11.33 -37.55
C ASP A 660 -30.89 11.46 -37.04
N MET A 661 -31.41 12.68 -37.02
CA MET A 661 -32.74 12.98 -36.48
C MET A 661 -33.87 12.35 -37.28
N SER A 662 -33.63 11.86 -38.50
CA SER A 662 -34.62 11.11 -39.27
C SER A 662 -34.95 9.75 -38.66
N GLU A 663 -34.01 9.18 -37.92
CA GLU A 663 -34.23 7.91 -37.21
C GLU A 663 -35.06 8.10 -35.91
N TYR A 664 -35.23 9.33 -35.44
CA TYR A 664 -35.93 9.68 -34.19
C TYR A 664 -37.32 10.34 -34.44
N MET A 665 -37.88 10.17 -35.64
CA MET A 665 -39.18 10.74 -35.98
C MET A 665 -40.37 10.06 -35.30
N GLU A 666 -40.22 8.81 -34.88
CA GLU A 666 -41.27 8.04 -34.18
C GLU A 666 -41.15 8.17 -32.66
N LYS A 667 -42.27 8.33 -31.96
CA LYS A 667 -42.31 8.48 -30.49
C LYS A 667 -41.65 7.35 -29.70
N HIS A 668 -41.52 6.17 -30.30
CA HIS A 668 -40.95 4.99 -29.66
C HIS A 668 -39.39 4.95 -29.73
N THR A 669 -38.78 5.72 -30.61
CA THR A 669 -37.31 5.74 -30.79
C THR A 669 -36.63 6.78 -29.90
N VAL A 670 -37.39 7.77 -29.34
CA VAL A 670 -36.87 8.80 -28.43
C VAL A 670 -36.47 8.24 -27.05
N ALA A 671 -36.95 7.03 -26.69
CA ALA A 671 -36.69 6.40 -25.42
C ALA A 671 -35.43 5.49 -25.42
N ARG A 672 -34.73 5.39 -26.54
CA ARG A 672 -33.43 4.74 -26.68
C ARG A 672 -32.31 5.78 -26.61
#